data_02206054a4c83284fabee02c1716092e
#
_entry.id   02206054a4c83284fabee02c1716092e
#
_cell.length_a   1.000
_cell.length_b   1.000
_cell.length_c   1.000
_cell.angle_alpha   90.00
_cell.angle_beta   90.00
_cell.angle_gamma   90.00
#
_symmetry.space_group_name_H-M   'P 1'
#
loop_
_entity.id
_entity.type
_entity.pdbx_description
1 polymer ?
#
loop_
_entity_poly.entity_id
_entity_poly.type
_entity_poly.pdbx_seq_one_letter_code
_entity_poly.pdbx_strand_id
1 'polypeptide(L)'
;METVTGYVSHIVYRNSDNGYTVFHIEHDDGEVTCVGSLNYINEGELLEIQGEYVNHNVYGKQLKISHYKVKEPEDIVSIERYLGSGAVKGVGAALAGRIVKKFKEDTFRIIEEEPERLAEIKGISERKAQEIASQLEEKKDMRKAMIYLQKYGISTKLAAKIYQYYGMKVYKVLEENPYQLADNIEGIGFKTADEIASKIGIHTDSDYRIRSGLFYTLQQAVGEGHVYLPQNILLRRANALLGVDLEDIEKYIMDLCIERKTVMKEVDEEIRIYPAHYYYLELNTAKMLNDLDIDCQMPEDMMEKRLKRVEQKEKIELDPMQHRAVIEAIKHGLLILTGGPGTGKTTTINTMIQFFESEGMSILLAAPTGRAAKRMTEATGYEAQTIHRLLEVSGNPEEENSVGGFLRNRENPLETDVIIIDEMSMVDLNLMHALLSAVIPGTRLILVGDVDQLPSVGPGSVLKDIIRSEKFHVVTLTKIFRQAGESDIVVNAHKINAGEPVTIDNKSRDFFFLKRQDANTIISVVITLIQKKLPRYVQADPNEIQVMTPTRKGLLGVERLNVILQQYLNPSDSKKTEKEINGRLFREGDKVMQIKNNYQLEWEVSTKFGLTVDKGIGVFNGDMGVIDEINEYTETVIVEYDEGRKVKYGYDMTDELELAYAITVHKSQGSEYPAVIIPLLPGPKLLYNRNLLYTAVTRAKKCLTIVGSELTFQEMIENKSEQGRFTSLDERIKEF
;
A
#
# COMPACT_ATOMS: atom_id res chain seq x y z
N MET A 1 -13.24 -25.22 29.12
CA MET A 1 -14.10 -24.07 28.86
C MET A 1 -15.01 -23.88 30.05
N GLU A 2 -14.99 -22.73 30.65
CA GLU A 2 -15.87 -22.36 31.76
C GLU A 2 -16.89 -21.34 31.28
N THR A 3 -18.09 -21.37 31.89
CA THR A 3 -19.15 -20.41 31.59
C THR A 3 -19.34 -19.50 32.78
N VAL A 4 -19.23 -18.19 32.59
CA VAL A 4 -19.43 -17.17 33.61
C VAL A 4 -20.57 -16.28 33.18
N THR A 5 -21.53 -16.05 34.06
CA THR A 5 -22.63 -15.09 33.85
C THR A 5 -22.49 -13.98 34.87
N GLY A 6 -22.46 -12.73 34.42
CA GLY A 6 -22.31 -11.58 35.31
C GLY A 6 -22.47 -10.25 34.58
N TYR A 7 -22.46 -9.17 35.33
CA TYR A 7 -22.60 -7.81 34.81
C TYR A 7 -21.26 -7.19 34.54
N VAL A 8 -21.13 -6.50 33.40
CA VAL A 8 -19.94 -5.70 33.09
C VAL A 8 -19.83 -4.57 34.08
N SER A 9 -18.89 -4.66 35.03
CA SER A 9 -18.69 -3.63 36.06
C SER A 9 -17.93 -2.44 35.53
N HIS A 10 -16.86 -2.70 34.76
CA HIS A 10 -16.02 -1.65 34.19
C HIS A 10 -15.27 -2.13 32.95
N ILE A 11 -15.16 -1.25 31.95
CA ILE A 11 -14.37 -1.49 30.76
C ILE A 11 -13.00 -0.79 30.92
N VAL A 12 -11.99 -1.60 31.20
CA VAL A 12 -10.61 -1.12 31.44
C VAL A 12 -9.95 -0.58 30.18
N TYR A 13 -10.15 -1.30 29.08
CA TYR A 13 -9.57 -0.94 27.79
C TYR A 13 -10.44 -1.45 26.64
N ARG A 14 -10.53 -0.64 25.59
CA ARG A 14 -11.17 -1.04 24.32
C ARG A 14 -10.39 -0.48 23.16
N ASN A 15 -10.01 -1.37 22.25
CA ASN A 15 -9.50 -0.98 20.94
C ASN A 15 -10.67 -0.87 19.96
N SER A 16 -10.93 0.33 19.44
CA SER A 16 -12.01 0.60 18.49
C SER A 16 -11.84 -0.09 17.14
N ASP A 17 -10.58 -0.39 16.75
CA ASP A 17 -10.28 -0.90 15.41
C ASP A 17 -10.47 -2.43 15.31
N ASN A 18 -10.08 -3.17 16.34
CA ASN A 18 -10.16 -4.63 16.35
C ASN A 18 -11.18 -5.19 17.37
N GLY A 19 -11.80 -4.31 18.17
CA GLY A 19 -12.78 -4.67 19.19
C GLY A 19 -12.22 -5.41 20.40
N TYR A 20 -10.89 -5.49 20.51
CA TYR A 20 -10.28 -6.10 21.68
C TYR A 20 -10.64 -5.29 22.93
N THR A 21 -11.28 -5.95 23.88
CA THR A 21 -11.79 -5.32 25.09
C THR A 21 -11.30 -6.08 26.30
N VAL A 22 -10.77 -5.33 27.28
CA VAL A 22 -10.45 -5.81 28.62
C VAL A 22 -11.46 -5.20 29.57
N PHE A 23 -12.18 -6.02 30.30
CA PHE A 23 -13.25 -5.55 31.18
C PHE A 23 -13.44 -6.48 32.38
N HIS A 24 -14.09 -5.97 33.37
CA HIS A 24 -14.44 -6.71 34.59
C HIS A 24 -15.90 -7.12 34.58
N ILE A 25 -16.15 -8.36 35.00
CA ILE A 25 -17.50 -8.88 35.23
C ILE A 25 -17.67 -9.12 36.71
N GLU A 26 -18.76 -8.57 37.28
CA GLU A 26 -19.22 -8.88 38.61
C GLU A 26 -20.10 -10.14 38.56
N HIS A 27 -19.65 -11.21 39.21
CA HIS A 27 -20.30 -12.52 39.30
C HIS A 27 -20.53 -12.85 40.78
N ASP A 28 -21.41 -13.80 41.08
CA ASP A 28 -21.78 -14.17 42.46
C ASP A 28 -20.59 -14.53 43.35
N ASP A 29 -19.50 -15.06 42.78
CA ASP A 29 -18.26 -15.43 43.47
C ASP A 29 -17.18 -14.35 43.48
N GLY A 30 -17.47 -13.15 42.97
CA GLY A 30 -16.52 -12.03 42.88
C GLY A 30 -16.33 -11.44 41.49
N GLU A 31 -15.29 -10.61 41.34
CA GLU A 31 -14.97 -9.94 40.08
C GLU A 31 -14.02 -10.77 39.22
N VAL A 32 -14.33 -10.93 37.95
CA VAL A 32 -13.54 -11.66 36.97
C VAL A 32 -13.08 -10.73 35.85
N THR A 33 -11.78 -10.68 35.60
CA THR A 33 -11.23 -9.95 34.45
C THR A 33 -11.40 -10.80 33.21
N CYS A 34 -12.06 -10.23 32.19
CA CYS A 34 -12.34 -10.86 30.92
C CYS A 34 -11.62 -10.15 29.80
N VAL A 35 -11.12 -10.92 28.81
CA VAL A 35 -10.41 -10.40 27.65
C VAL A 35 -10.90 -11.08 26.37
N GLY A 36 -11.18 -10.29 25.34
CA GLY A 36 -11.62 -10.81 24.05
C GLY A 36 -12.04 -9.72 23.07
N SER A 37 -12.35 -10.09 21.84
CA SER A 37 -12.84 -9.14 20.83
C SER A 37 -14.37 -8.98 20.94
N LEU A 38 -14.78 -7.88 21.59
CA LEU A 38 -16.19 -7.56 21.87
C LEU A 38 -16.47 -6.08 21.59
N ASN A 39 -16.87 -5.78 20.37
CA ASN A 39 -17.04 -4.37 19.95
C ASN A 39 -18.27 -3.65 20.54
N TYR A 40 -19.23 -4.39 21.09
CA TYR A 40 -20.57 -3.85 21.39
C TYR A 40 -21.09 -4.19 22.80
N ILE A 41 -20.18 -4.32 23.75
CA ILE A 41 -20.58 -4.41 25.17
C ILE A 41 -20.48 -3.04 25.82
N ASN A 42 -21.36 -2.79 26.78
CA ASN A 42 -21.33 -1.59 27.61
C ASN A 42 -21.31 -1.99 29.10
N GLU A 43 -20.82 -1.08 29.93
CA GLU A 43 -20.92 -1.24 31.37
C GLU A 43 -22.39 -1.41 31.78
N GLY A 44 -22.65 -2.31 32.72
CA GLY A 44 -24.01 -2.65 33.18
C GLY A 44 -24.72 -3.71 32.34
N GLU A 45 -24.19 -4.18 31.22
CA GLU A 45 -24.78 -5.29 30.45
C GLU A 45 -24.57 -6.63 31.15
N LEU A 46 -25.60 -7.49 31.13
CA LEU A 46 -25.54 -8.88 31.62
C LEU A 46 -24.97 -9.77 30.50
N LEU A 47 -23.83 -10.38 30.75
CA LEU A 47 -23.17 -11.26 29.79
C LEU A 47 -23.11 -12.70 30.32
N GLU A 48 -23.40 -13.66 29.44
CA GLU A 48 -23.01 -15.05 29.60
C GLU A 48 -21.79 -15.32 28.71
N ILE A 49 -20.66 -15.59 29.32
CA ILE A 49 -19.37 -15.72 28.66
C ILE A 49 -18.87 -17.14 28.79
N GLN A 50 -18.37 -17.70 27.68
CA GLN A 50 -17.63 -18.96 27.62
C GLN A 50 -16.21 -18.70 27.26
N GLY A 51 -15.26 -19.25 28.02
CA GLY A 51 -13.84 -19.01 27.79
C GLY A 51 -12.94 -19.96 28.56
N GLU A 52 -11.66 -19.70 28.51
CA GLU A 52 -10.63 -20.40 29.25
C GLU A 52 -9.80 -19.43 30.07
N TYR A 53 -9.53 -19.79 31.33
CA TYR A 53 -8.66 -19.00 32.16
C TYR A 53 -7.23 -19.08 31.68
N VAL A 54 -6.63 -17.92 31.43
CA VAL A 54 -5.20 -17.75 31.11
C VAL A 54 -4.54 -16.90 32.19
N ASN A 55 -3.30 -17.23 32.53
CA ASN A 55 -2.53 -16.40 33.46
C ASN A 55 -1.70 -15.42 32.66
N HIS A 56 -2.04 -14.13 32.80
CA HIS A 56 -1.23 -13.05 32.24
C HIS A 56 -0.13 -12.66 33.24
N ASN A 57 1.12 -12.53 32.76
CA ASN A 57 2.29 -12.33 33.65
C ASN A 57 2.22 -11.05 34.49
N VAL A 58 1.49 -10.03 34.06
CA VAL A 58 1.34 -8.73 34.75
C VAL A 58 -0.01 -8.55 35.40
N TYR A 59 -1.09 -8.99 34.72
CA TYR A 59 -2.48 -8.73 35.14
C TYR A 59 -3.15 -9.93 35.79
N GLY A 60 -2.41 -11.01 36.06
CA GLY A 60 -2.89 -12.18 36.75
C GLY A 60 -3.86 -13.05 35.95
N LYS A 61 -4.77 -13.70 36.63
CA LYS A 61 -5.73 -14.64 36.04
C LYS A 61 -6.83 -13.90 35.28
N GLN A 62 -6.98 -14.18 33.98
CA GLN A 62 -7.97 -13.58 33.09
C GLN A 62 -8.77 -14.66 32.38
N LEU A 63 -10.04 -14.41 32.11
CA LEU A 63 -10.89 -15.27 31.28
C LEU A 63 -10.79 -14.83 29.82
N LYS A 64 -10.10 -15.62 28.98
CA LYS A 64 -10.05 -15.39 27.55
C LYS A 64 -11.32 -15.90 26.89
N ILE A 65 -12.08 -14.99 26.30
CA ILE A 65 -13.41 -15.25 25.78
C ILE A 65 -13.32 -15.96 24.42
N SER A 66 -14.07 -17.06 24.29
CA SER A 66 -14.30 -17.75 23.02
C SER A 66 -15.70 -17.45 22.46
N HIS A 67 -16.71 -17.36 23.33
CA HIS A 67 -18.09 -17.04 22.98
C HIS A 67 -18.71 -16.19 24.05
N TYR A 68 -19.61 -15.28 23.68
CA TYR A 68 -20.40 -14.51 24.61
C TYR A 68 -21.82 -14.30 24.09
N LYS A 69 -22.76 -14.13 25.03
CA LYS A 69 -24.16 -13.80 24.76
C LYS A 69 -24.60 -12.70 25.73
N VAL A 70 -25.16 -11.64 25.19
CA VAL A 70 -25.75 -10.58 26.00
C VAL A 70 -27.14 -11.02 26.37
N LYS A 71 -27.45 -11.00 27.67
CA LYS A 71 -28.79 -11.26 28.24
C LYS A 71 -29.47 -9.94 28.60
N GLU A 72 -30.76 -9.88 28.45
CA GLU A 72 -31.52 -8.72 28.96
C GLU A 72 -31.50 -8.76 30.49
N PRO A 73 -31.31 -7.60 31.17
CA PRO A 73 -31.36 -7.53 32.59
C PRO A 73 -32.79 -7.87 33.08
N GLU A 74 -32.91 -8.82 33.97
CA GLU A 74 -34.21 -9.30 34.47
C GLU A 74 -34.62 -8.68 35.83
N ASP A 75 -33.64 -8.14 36.56
CA ASP A 75 -33.86 -7.55 37.87
C ASP A 75 -33.75 -6.02 37.87
N ILE A 76 -34.43 -5.39 38.83
CA ILE A 76 -34.55 -3.94 38.99
C ILE A 76 -33.20 -3.23 39.11
N VAL A 77 -32.22 -3.81 39.81
CA VAL A 77 -30.91 -3.21 40.05
C VAL A 77 -30.09 -3.23 38.77
N SER A 78 -30.20 -4.28 38.01
CA SER A 78 -29.53 -4.49 36.75
C SER A 78 -30.07 -3.59 35.64
N ILE A 79 -31.37 -3.38 35.58
CA ILE A 79 -32.02 -2.43 34.68
C ILE A 79 -31.55 -1.00 34.99
N GLU A 80 -31.44 -0.63 36.26
CA GLU A 80 -30.94 0.69 36.68
C GLU A 80 -29.48 0.89 36.27
N ARG A 81 -28.60 -0.10 36.51
CA ARG A 81 -27.19 -0.06 36.12
C ARG A 81 -27.03 0.07 34.59
N TYR A 82 -27.79 -0.74 33.84
CA TYR A 82 -27.74 -0.68 32.37
C TYR A 82 -28.12 0.69 31.83
N LEU A 83 -29.24 1.25 32.27
CA LEU A 83 -29.66 2.57 31.80
C LEU A 83 -28.75 3.69 32.27
N GLY A 84 -28.11 3.56 33.43
CA GLY A 84 -27.26 4.57 34.05
C GLY A 84 -25.80 4.50 33.61
N SER A 85 -25.36 3.44 32.91
CA SER A 85 -23.97 3.18 32.51
C SER A 85 -23.47 4.06 31.36
N GLY A 86 -24.35 4.86 30.73
CA GLY A 86 -24.04 5.57 29.48
C GLY A 86 -24.43 4.78 28.24
N ALA A 87 -24.96 3.58 28.38
CA ALA A 87 -25.52 2.78 27.28
C ALA A 87 -26.59 3.53 26.49
N VAL A 88 -27.32 4.41 27.14
CA VAL A 88 -28.32 5.31 26.54
C VAL A 88 -27.85 6.76 26.73
N LYS A 89 -27.50 7.45 25.64
CA LYS A 89 -27.02 8.84 25.70
C LYS A 89 -28.08 9.75 26.37
N GLY A 90 -27.66 10.51 27.38
CA GLY A 90 -28.51 11.44 28.08
C GLY A 90 -29.30 10.82 29.27
N VAL A 91 -29.06 9.54 29.59
CA VAL A 91 -29.56 8.88 30.80
C VAL A 91 -28.37 8.58 31.71
N GLY A 92 -28.14 9.43 32.70
CA GLY A 92 -27.16 9.17 33.77
C GLY A 92 -27.75 8.39 34.91
N ALA A 93 -26.91 7.91 35.83
CA ALA A 93 -27.33 7.07 36.98
C ALA A 93 -28.52 7.64 37.79
N ALA A 94 -28.52 8.95 38.08
CA ALA A 94 -29.59 9.61 38.79
C ALA A 94 -30.94 9.63 38.05
N LEU A 95 -30.90 9.65 36.70
CA LEU A 95 -32.12 9.59 35.88
C LEU A 95 -32.58 8.14 35.74
N ALA A 96 -31.65 7.20 35.51
CA ALA A 96 -31.94 5.77 35.51
C ALA A 96 -32.64 5.31 36.80
N GLY A 97 -32.12 5.71 37.95
CA GLY A 97 -32.75 5.39 39.24
C GLY A 97 -34.18 5.92 39.36
N ARG A 98 -34.46 7.12 38.80
CA ARG A 98 -35.85 7.65 38.80
C ARG A 98 -36.76 6.89 37.84
N ILE A 99 -36.29 6.47 36.71
CA ILE A 99 -37.02 5.68 35.70
C ILE A 99 -37.39 4.34 36.34
N VAL A 100 -36.39 3.62 36.83
CA VAL A 100 -36.54 2.26 37.37
C VAL A 100 -37.35 2.27 38.66
N LYS A 101 -37.20 3.27 39.54
CA LYS A 101 -38.01 3.42 40.75
C LYS A 101 -39.51 3.55 40.44
N LYS A 102 -39.84 4.18 39.29
CA LYS A 102 -41.26 4.38 38.90
C LYS A 102 -41.83 3.16 38.19
N PHE A 103 -41.09 2.60 37.22
CA PHE A 103 -41.61 1.55 36.35
C PHE A 103 -41.16 0.12 36.74
N LYS A 104 -40.20 0.00 37.66
CA LYS A 104 -39.66 -1.28 38.16
C LYS A 104 -39.28 -2.25 37.02
N GLU A 105 -39.76 -3.48 37.06
CA GLU A 105 -39.51 -4.54 36.08
C GLU A 105 -40.12 -4.22 34.70
N ASP A 106 -41.15 -3.38 34.64
CA ASP A 106 -41.78 -2.93 33.38
C ASP A 106 -40.97 -1.86 32.62
N THR A 107 -39.84 -1.45 33.14
CA THR A 107 -39.09 -0.31 32.60
C THR A 107 -38.78 -0.46 31.11
N PHE A 108 -38.26 -1.61 30.66
CA PHE A 108 -37.98 -1.82 29.23
C PHE A 108 -39.25 -1.88 28.38
N ARG A 109 -40.29 -2.55 28.87
CA ARG A 109 -41.58 -2.58 28.17
C ARG A 109 -42.16 -1.18 28.00
N ILE A 110 -42.11 -0.35 29.04
CA ILE A 110 -42.57 1.05 28.94
C ILE A 110 -41.73 1.86 27.96
N ILE A 111 -40.41 1.70 27.94
CA ILE A 111 -39.54 2.40 26.99
C ILE A 111 -39.85 1.97 25.55
N GLU A 112 -40.12 0.67 25.31
CA GLU A 112 -40.41 0.12 23.99
C GLU A 112 -41.83 0.40 23.51
N GLU A 113 -42.84 0.20 24.34
CA GLU A 113 -44.25 0.22 23.93
C GLU A 113 -44.97 1.53 24.24
N GLU A 114 -44.58 2.23 25.30
CA GLU A 114 -45.26 3.41 25.85
C GLU A 114 -44.25 4.53 26.19
N PRO A 115 -43.31 4.93 25.27
CA PRO A 115 -42.20 5.84 25.59
C PRO A 115 -42.66 7.21 26.13
N GLU A 116 -43.83 7.67 25.75
CA GLU A 116 -44.44 8.94 26.25
C GLU A 116 -44.59 8.94 27.75
N ARG A 117 -44.77 7.78 28.38
CA ARG A 117 -44.89 7.68 29.86
C ARG A 117 -43.59 8.03 30.59
N LEU A 118 -42.45 7.98 29.91
CA LEU A 118 -41.18 8.46 30.48
C LEU A 118 -41.25 9.98 30.81
N ALA A 119 -42.05 10.74 30.07
CA ALA A 119 -42.25 12.16 30.34
C ALA A 119 -42.97 12.44 31.65
N GLU A 120 -43.61 11.45 32.28
CA GLU A 120 -44.13 11.55 33.63
C GLU A 120 -43.04 11.72 34.72
N ILE A 121 -41.74 11.50 34.32
CA ILE A 121 -40.59 11.62 35.22
C ILE A 121 -39.99 13.02 35.09
N LYS A 122 -39.82 13.70 36.23
CA LYS A 122 -39.20 15.02 36.24
C LYS A 122 -37.81 15.02 35.60
N GLY A 123 -37.65 15.79 34.51
CA GLY A 123 -36.42 15.91 33.76
C GLY A 123 -36.37 15.11 32.46
N ILE A 124 -37.49 14.48 32.07
CA ILE A 124 -37.67 13.86 30.75
C ILE A 124 -38.81 14.61 30.04
N SER A 125 -38.46 15.23 28.88
CA SER A 125 -39.47 15.75 27.96
C SER A 125 -39.97 14.64 27.04
N GLU A 126 -41.12 14.81 26.37
CA GLU A 126 -41.62 13.87 25.36
C GLU A 126 -40.57 13.59 24.26
N ARG A 127 -39.88 14.64 23.81
CA ARG A 127 -38.80 14.49 22.83
C ARG A 127 -37.66 13.59 23.36
N LYS A 128 -37.22 13.80 24.59
CA LYS A 128 -36.19 13.00 25.24
C LYS A 128 -36.64 11.57 25.48
N ALA A 129 -37.90 11.35 25.78
CA ALA A 129 -38.52 10.02 25.91
C ALA A 129 -38.41 9.25 24.59
N GLN A 130 -38.75 9.89 23.47
CA GLN A 130 -38.61 9.30 22.12
C GLN A 130 -37.15 9.05 21.73
N GLU A 131 -36.24 9.96 22.08
CA GLU A 131 -34.79 9.76 21.85
C GLU A 131 -34.25 8.53 22.62
N ILE A 132 -34.68 8.31 23.86
CA ILE A 132 -34.32 7.13 24.66
C ILE A 132 -34.84 5.85 24.04
N ALA A 133 -36.11 5.82 23.65
CA ALA A 133 -36.76 4.67 23.00
C ALA A 133 -36.04 4.32 21.68
N SER A 134 -35.81 5.30 20.82
CA SER A 134 -35.13 5.11 19.52
C SER A 134 -33.72 4.54 19.68
N GLN A 135 -32.96 4.99 20.69
CA GLN A 135 -31.61 4.46 20.93
C GLN A 135 -31.62 2.99 21.39
N LEU A 136 -32.59 2.60 22.19
CA LEU A 136 -32.72 1.19 22.62
C LEU A 136 -33.18 0.29 21.47
N GLU A 137 -34.11 0.75 20.66
CA GLU A 137 -34.60 0.04 19.48
C GLU A 137 -33.47 -0.15 18.46
N GLU A 138 -32.68 0.89 18.16
CA GLU A 138 -31.53 0.83 17.26
C GLU A 138 -30.49 -0.20 17.72
N LYS A 139 -30.18 -0.26 19.01
CA LYS A 139 -29.26 -1.26 19.57
C LYS A 139 -29.80 -2.69 19.45
N LYS A 140 -31.09 -2.88 19.67
CA LYS A 140 -31.77 -4.18 19.56
C LYS A 140 -31.73 -4.66 18.08
N ASP A 141 -32.00 -3.77 17.14
CA ASP A 141 -32.00 -4.05 15.72
C ASP A 141 -30.61 -4.32 15.19
N MET A 142 -29.61 -3.54 15.61
CA MET A 142 -28.21 -3.79 15.31
C MET A 142 -27.76 -5.18 15.75
N ARG A 143 -28.13 -5.58 16.98
CA ARG A 143 -27.80 -6.91 17.53
C ARG A 143 -28.44 -8.03 16.72
N LYS A 144 -29.72 -7.89 16.36
CA LYS A 144 -30.43 -8.85 15.50
C LYS A 144 -29.78 -8.99 14.15
N ALA A 145 -29.42 -7.87 13.50
CA ALA A 145 -28.76 -7.86 12.21
C ALA A 145 -27.37 -8.52 12.28
N MET A 146 -26.61 -8.27 13.36
CA MET A 146 -25.31 -8.91 13.55
C MET A 146 -25.42 -10.43 13.70
N ILE A 147 -26.38 -10.93 14.48
CA ILE A 147 -26.64 -12.36 14.63
C ILE A 147 -27.05 -12.98 13.28
N TYR A 148 -27.87 -12.27 12.51
CA TYR A 148 -28.27 -12.70 11.18
C TYR A 148 -27.09 -12.81 10.23
N LEU A 149 -26.21 -11.81 10.20
CA LEU A 149 -25.00 -11.80 9.37
C LEU A 149 -24.00 -12.90 9.75
N GLN A 150 -23.88 -13.19 11.06
CA GLN A 150 -23.00 -14.27 11.54
C GLN A 150 -23.42 -15.66 11.04
N LYS A 151 -24.71 -15.91 10.78
CA LYS A 151 -25.19 -17.18 10.18
C LYS A 151 -24.54 -17.46 8.83
N TYR A 152 -24.16 -16.42 8.13
CA TYR A 152 -23.51 -16.52 6.81
C TYR A 152 -21.96 -16.48 6.90
N GLY A 153 -21.41 -16.52 8.13
CA GLY A 153 -19.97 -16.58 8.37
C GLY A 153 -19.29 -15.22 8.32
N ILE A 154 -20.06 -14.13 8.42
CA ILE A 154 -19.53 -12.77 8.46
C ILE A 154 -18.99 -12.51 9.88
N SER A 155 -17.74 -12.05 10.00
CA SER A 155 -17.13 -11.73 11.29
C SER A 155 -17.85 -10.55 11.96
N THR A 156 -17.78 -10.50 13.29
CA THR A 156 -18.43 -9.44 14.08
C THR A 156 -18.03 -8.03 13.64
N LYS A 157 -16.73 -7.81 13.38
CA LYS A 157 -16.20 -6.52 12.88
C LYS A 157 -16.84 -6.12 11.55
N LEU A 158 -16.94 -7.08 10.63
CA LEU A 158 -17.48 -6.84 9.29
C LEU A 158 -19.01 -6.66 9.33
N ALA A 159 -19.70 -7.43 10.18
CA ALA A 159 -21.15 -7.31 10.40
C ALA A 159 -21.53 -5.91 10.92
N ALA A 160 -20.68 -5.35 11.78
CA ALA A 160 -20.86 -4.00 12.27
C ALA A 160 -20.73 -2.93 11.18
N LYS A 161 -19.66 -3.00 10.36
CA LYS A 161 -19.49 -2.10 9.20
C LYS A 161 -20.69 -2.18 8.25
N ILE A 162 -21.18 -3.40 7.96
CA ILE A 162 -22.33 -3.62 7.10
C ILE A 162 -23.58 -2.95 7.71
N TYR A 163 -23.84 -3.16 8.99
CA TYR A 163 -25.00 -2.55 9.64
C TYR A 163 -24.88 -1.03 9.72
N GLN A 164 -23.70 -0.51 10.00
CA GLN A 164 -23.45 0.94 10.02
C GLN A 164 -23.78 1.60 8.68
N TYR A 165 -23.50 0.90 7.56
CA TYR A 165 -23.76 1.42 6.22
C TYR A 165 -25.21 1.23 5.77
N TYR A 166 -25.78 0.04 5.96
CA TYR A 166 -27.11 -0.32 5.44
C TYR A 166 -28.25 -0.21 6.46
N GLY A 167 -27.93 -0.21 7.77
CA GLY A 167 -28.95 -0.30 8.83
C GLY A 167 -29.84 -1.52 8.64
N MET A 168 -31.13 -1.36 8.84
CA MET A 168 -32.14 -2.42 8.66
C MET A 168 -32.31 -2.87 7.20
N LYS A 169 -31.83 -2.10 6.22
CA LYS A 169 -31.87 -2.49 4.80
C LYS A 169 -30.96 -3.69 4.49
N VAL A 170 -30.07 -4.06 5.42
CA VAL A 170 -29.15 -5.19 5.21
C VAL A 170 -29.86 -6.50 4.89
N TYR A 171 -31.01 -6.77 5.47
CA TYR A 171 -31.79 -7.97 5.17
C TYR A 171 -32.22 -8.02 3.72
N LYS A 172 -32.76 -6.92 3.22
CA LYS A 172 -33.18 -6.77 1.82
C LYS A 172 -32.01 -6.85 0.85
N VAL A 173 -30.90 -6.21 1.18
CA VAL A 173 -29.68 -6.25 0.36
C VAL A 173 -29.16 -7.69 0.21
N LEU A 174 -29.14 -8.44 1.32
CA LEU A 174 -28.67 -9.83 1.29
C LEU A 174 -29.61 -10.74 0.49
N GLU A 175 -30.93 -10.55 0.62
CA GLU A 175 -31.93 -11.35 -0.11
C GLU A 175 -31.97 -11.02 -1.61
N GLU A 176 -31.87 -9.74 -1.99
CA GLU A 176 -32.00 -9.32 -3.37
C GLU A 176 -30.68 -9.35 -4.14
N ASN A 177 -29.60 -8.79 -3.56
CA ASN A 177 -28.29 -8.69 -4.21
C ASN A 177 -27.14 -8.54 -3.21
N PRO A 178 -26.62 -9.63 -2.64
CA PRO A 178 -25.50 -9.59 -1.68
C PRO A 178 -24.18 -9.07 -2.27
N TYR A 179 -24.05 -9.01 -3.60
CA TYR A 179 -22.85 -8.48 -4.24
C TYR A 179 -22.69 -6.97 -4.04
N GLN A 180 -23.77 -6.25 -3.66
CA GLN A 180 -23.68 -4.86 -3.22
C GLN A 180 -22.77 -4.69 -1.99
N LEU A 181 -22.56 -5.73 -1.19
CA LEU A 181 -21.60 -5.68 -0.09
C LEU A 181 -20.18 -5.48 -0.61
N ALA A 182 -19.82 -6.12 -1.73
CA ALA A 182 -18.49 -5.98 -2.34
C ALA A 182 -18.30 -4.60 -2.99
N ASP A 183 -19.37 -3.97 -3.42
CA ASP A 183 -19.32 -2.63 -4.03
C ASP A 183 -19.19 -1.52 -3.01
N ASN A 184 -19.79 -1.69 -1.81
CA ASN A 184 -20.02 -0.59 -0.87
C ASN A 184 -19.29 -0.74 0.48
N ILE A 185 -18.75 -1.93 0.80
CA ILE A 185 -18.12 -2.18 2.10
C ILE A 185 -16.65 -2.54 1.91
N GLU A 186 -15.78 -1.66 2.36
CA GLU A 186 -14.36 -1.91 2.38
C GLU A 186 -14.01 -3.16 3.21
N GLY A 187 -13.23 -4.05 2.61
CA GLY A 187 -12.85 -5.35 3.21
C GLY A 187 -13.76 -6.52 2.79
N ILE A 188 -14.83 -6.28 2.01
CA ILE A 188 -15.61 -7.35 1.35
C ILE A 188 -15.29 -7.35 -0.15
N GLY A 189 -14.55 -8.36 -0.62
CA GLY A 189 -14.35 -8.59 -2.05
C GLY A 189 -15.42 -9.51 -2.65
N PHE A 190 -15.41 -9.64 -3.99
CA PHE A 190 -16.31 -10.53 -4.72
C PHE A 190 -16.38 -11.94 -4.14
N LYS A 191 -15.24 -12.56 -3.79
CA LYS A 191 -15.20 -13.93 -3.27
C LYS A 191 -15.99 -14.07 -1.97
N THR A 192 -15.83 -13.12 -1.06
CA THR A 192 -16.58 -13.13 0.21
C THR A 192 -18.08 -12.91 -0.02
N ALA A 193 -18.43 -12.00 -0.93
CA ALA A 193 -19.82 -11.78 -1.32
C ALA A 193 -20.43 -13.01 -2.00
N ASP A 194 -19.65 -13.71 -2.84
CA ASP A 194 -20.05 -14.93 -3.53
C ASP A 194 -20.27 -16.11 -2.56
N GLU A 195 -19.42 -16.25 -1.55
CA GLU A 195 -19.62 -17.21 -0.44
C GLU A 195 -20.89 -16.92 0.36
N ILE A 196 -21.19 -15.66 0.64
CA ILE A 196 -22.40 -15.22 1.33
C ILE A 196 -23.62 -15.53 0.44
N ALA A 197 -23.57 -15.16 -0.83
CA ALA A 197 -24.64 -15.40 -1.81
C ALA A 197 -24.95 -16.89 -1.95
N SER A 198 -23.92 -17.73 -2.00
CA SER A 198 -24.07 -19.19 -2.04
C SER A 198 -24.78 -19.75 -0.80
N LYS A 199 -24.45 -19.25 0.40
CA LYS A 199 -25.09 -19.67 1.64
C LYS A 199 -26.55 -19.20 1.76
N ILE A 200 -26.89 -18.09 1.13
CA ILE A 200 -28.25 -17.57 1.05
C ILE A 200 -29.10 -18.36 0.02
N GLY A 201 -28.43 -19.03 -0.93
CA GLY A 201 -29.09 -19.82 -1.98
C GLY A 201 -29.32 -19.06 -3.29
N ILE A 202 -28.52 -18.03 -3.56
CA ILE A 202 -28.56 -17.32 -4.85
C ILE A 202 -27.97 -18.23 -5.93
N HIS A 203 -28.65 -18.31 -7.08
CA HIS A 203 -28.24 -19.14 -8.20
C HIS A 203 -26.88 -18.70 -8.79
N THR A 204 -26.07 -19.68 -9.22
CA THR A 204 -24.74 -19.46 -9.79
C THR A 204 -24.73 -18.73 -11.13
N ASP A 205 -25.86 -18.69 -11.82
CA ASP A 205 -26.11 -18.02 -13.11
C ASP A 205 -26.88 -16.70 -12.98
N SER A 206 -27.00 -16.16 -11.75
CA SER A 206 -27.73 -14.90 -11.56
C SER A 206 -27.01 -13.73 -12.25
N ASP A 207 -27.78 -12.85 -12.89
CA ASP A 207 -27.26 -11.64 -13.56
C ASP A 207 -26.39 -10.78 -12.61
N TYR A 208 -26.75 -10.69 -11.34
CA TYR A 208 -25.97 -9.97 -10.32
C TYR A 208 -24.59 -10.59 -10.10
N ARG A 209 -24.51 -11.93 -10.02
CA ARG A 209 -23.25 -12.65 -9.88
C ARG A 209 -22.35 -12.42 -11.08
N ILE A 210 -22.90 -12.56 -12.28
CA ILE A 210 -22.14 -12.41 -13.52
C ILE A 210 -21.60 -10.97 -13.63
N ARG A 211 -22.44 -9.96 -13.43
CA ARG A 211 -22.01 -8.54 -13.48
C ARG A 211 -20.94 -8.23 -12.43
N SER A 212 -21.14 -8.66 -11.19
CA SER A 212 -20.16 -8.45 -10.14
C SER A 212 -18.84 -9.19 -10.41
N GLY A 213 -18.90 -10.41 -10.94
CA GLY A 213 -17.73 -11.19 -11.33
C GLY A 213 -16.95 -10.57 -12.50
N LEU A 214 -17.64 -10.04 -13.50
CA LEU A 214 -17.04 -9.32 -14.62
C LEU A 214 -16.32 -8.05 -14.12
N PHE A 215 -16.97 -7.26 -13.27
CA PHE A 215 -16.37 -6.05 -12.72
C PHE A 215 -15.17 -6.37 -11.81
N TYR A 216 -15.29 -7.40 -10.98
CA TYR A 216 -14.17 -7.88 -10.16
C TYR A 216 -12.99 -8.36 -10.99
N THR A 217 -13.24 -9.04 -12.13
CA THR A 217 -12.18 -9.46 -13.06
C THR A 217 -11.42 -8.27 -13.63
N LEU A 218 -12.15 -7.18 -13.96
CA LEU A 218 -11.53 -5.93 -14.39
C LEU A 218 -10.70 -5.29 -13.25
N GLN A 219 -11.20 -5.27 -12.02
CA GLN A 219 -10.45 -4.75 -10.87
C GLN A 219 -9.19 -5.58 -10.59
N GLN A 220 -9.25 -6.91 -10.72
CA GLN A 220 -8.06 -7.75 -10.62
C GLN A 220 -7.03 -7.41 -11.70
N ALA A 221 -7.47 -7.19 -12.93
CA ALA A 221 -6.60 -6.79 -14.02
C ALA A 221 -5.92 -5.44 -13.75
N VAL A 222 -6.62 -4.49 -13.12
CA VAL A 222 -6.01 -3.24 -12.65
C VAL A 222 -4.91 -3.49 -11.63
N GLY A 223 -5.12 -4.40 -10.69
CA GLY A 223 -4.08 -4.84 -9.73
C GLY A 223 -2.86 -5.50 -10.40
N GLU A 224 -3.02 -6.03 -11.62
CA GLU A 224 -1.95 -6.57 -12.46
C GLU A 224 -1.27 -5.48 -13.33
N GLY A 225 -1.74 -4.24 -13.26
CA GLY A 225 -1.20 -3.10 -13.99
C GLY A 225 -1.94 -2.75 -15.29
N HIS A 226 -2.99 -3.47 -15.66
CA HIS A 226 -3.82 -3.14 -16.82
C HIS A 226 -4.75 -1.94 -16.51
N VAL A 227 -5.11 -1.21 -17.52
CA VAL A 227 -6.12 -0.13 -17.45
C VAL A 227 -7.46 -0.57 -18.04
N TYR A 228 -7.39 -1.45 -19.02
CA TYR A 228 -8.56 -2.10 -19.63
C TYR A 228 -8.28 -3.58 -19.90
N LEU A 229 -9.30 -4.32 -20.27
CA LEU A 229 -9.16 -5.65 -20.89
C LEU A 229 -9.89 -5.68 -22.22
N PRO A 230 -9.32 -6.32 -23.25
CA PRO A 230 -10.07 -6.75 -24.43
C PRO A 230 -11.23 -7.67 -24.03
N GLN A 231 -12.37 -7.53 -24.70
CA GLN A 231 -13.59 -8.28 -24.39
C GLN A 231 -13.37 -9.81 -24.34
N ASN A 232 -12.61 -10.35 -25.29
CA ASN A 232 -12.30 -11.78 -25.37
C ASN A 232 -11.45 -12.28 -24.17
N ILE A 233 -10.54 -11.44 -23.68
CA ILE A 233 -9.72 -11.75 -22.50
C ILE A 233 -10.58 -11.65 -21.22
N LEU A 234 -11.42 -10.63 -21.12
CA LEU A 234 -12.36 -10.46 -20.02
C LEU A 234 -13.31 -11.67 -19.92
N LEU A 235 -13.92 -12.09 -21.06
CA LEU A 235 -14.78 -13.26 -21.13
C LEU A 235 -14.09 -14.52 -20.60
N ARG A 236 -12.89 -14.81 -21.11
CA ARG A 236 -12.12 -15.98 -20.70
C ARG A 236 -11.78 -15.99 -19.21
N ARG A 237 -11.35 -14.85 -18.68
CA ARG A 237 -11.00 -14.70 -17.26
C ARG A 237 -12.25 -14.80 -16.37
N ALA A 238 -13.35 -14.20 -16.77
CA ALA A 238 -14.62 -14.24 -16.04
C ALA A 238 -15.20 -15.66 -16.00
N ASN A 239 -15.18 -16.41 -17.12
CA ASN A 239 -15.61 -17.80 -17.15
C ASN A 239 -14.79 -18.67 -16.18
N ALA A 240 -13.47 -18.47 -16.13
CA ALA A 240 -12.61 -19.17 -15.20
C ALA A 240 -12.89 -18.80 -13.72
N LEU A 241 -13.22 -17.55 -13.44
CA LEU A 241 -13.56 -17.08 -12.08
C LEU A 241 -14.93 -17.62 -11.64
N LEU A 242 -15.93 -17.48 -12.48
CA LEU A 242 -17.34 -17.77 -12.17
C LEU A 242 -17.65 -19.27 -12.24
N GLY A 243 -16.82 -20.07 -12.94
CA GLY A 243 -17.07 -21.48 -13.20
C GLY A 243 -18.29 -21.74 -14.08
N VAL A 244 -18.62 -20.77 -14.96
CA VAL A 244 -19.71 -20.84 -15.92
C VAL A 244 -19.15 -20.64 -17.32
N ASP A 245 -19.87 -21.15 -18.33
CA ASP A 245 -19.49 -20.98 -19.73
C ASP A 245 -20.40 -19.92 -20.35
N LEU A 246 -19.97 -18.67 -20.27
CA LEU A 246 -20.64 -17.54 -20.89
C LEU A 246 -20.15 -17.44 -22.35
N GLU A 247 -21.05 -17.50 -23.31
CA GLU A 247 -20.72 -17.30 -24.71
C GLU A 247 -20.68 -15.80 -25.07
N ASP A 248 -21.56 -15.00 -24.44
CA ASP A 248 -21.67 -13.57 -24.64
C ASP A 248 -21.81 -12.83 -23.31
N ILE A 249 -21.04 -11.73 -23.19
CA ILE A 249 -21.04 -10.85 -22.01
C ILE A 249 -21.53 -9.43 -22.33
N GLU A 250 -21.90 -9.15 -23.61
CA GLU A 250 -22.21 -7.79 -24.04
C GLU A 250 -23.39 -7.19 -23.26
N LYS A 251 -24.45 -7.96 -23.04
CA LYS A 251 -25.59 -7.54 -22.21
C LYS A 251 -25.15 -7.07 -20.83
N TYR A 252 -24.31 -7.85 -20.16
CA TYR A 252 -23.85 -7.55 -18.79
C TYR A 252 -22.91 -6.35 -18.76
N ILE A 253 -22.06 -6.20 -19.77
CA ILE A 253 -21.21 -5.02 -19.92
C ILE A 253 -22.03 -3.77 -20.17
N MET A 254 -23.06 -3.83 -21.00
CA MET A 254 -23.99 -2.71 -21.20
C MET A 254 -24.70 -2.31 -19.92
N ASP A 255 -25.16 -3.27 -19.10
CA ASP A 255 -25.73 -2.98 -17.78
C ASP A 255 -24.73 -2.24 -16.88
N LEU A 256 -23.48 -2.72 -16.84
CA LEU A 256 -22.40 -2.07 -16.08
C LEU A 256 -22.05 -0.66 -16.62
N CYS A 257 -22.19 -0.43 -17.92
CA CYS A 257 -22.04 0.90 -18.52
C CYS A 257 -23.20 1.85 -18.11
N ILE A 258 -24.43 1.34 -18.08
CA ILE A 258 -25.58 2.09 -17.57
C ILE A 258 -25.41 2.45 -16.10
N GLU A 259 -24.87 1.52 -15.31
CA GLU A 259 -24.50 1.75 -13.89
C GLU A 259 -23.27 2.68 -13.71
N ARG A 260 -22.63 3.13 -14.79
CA ARG A 260 -21.41 3.94 -14.81
C ARG A 260 -20.20 3.27 -14.14
N LYS A 261 -20.18 1.97 -14.05
CA LYS A 261 -19.06 1.18 -13.53
C LYS A 261 -17.99 0.91 -14.57
N THR A 262 -18.40 0.75 -15.82
CA THR A 262 -17.51 0.47 -16.95
C THR A 262 -17.72 1.42 -18.11
N VAL A 263 -16.71 1.51 -18.98
CA VAL A 263 -16.78 2.16 -20.29
C VAL A 263 -16.34 1.14 -21.34
N MET A 264 -17.13 1.01 -22.39
CA MET A 264 -16.82 0.19 -23.56
C MET A 264 -16.40 1.10 -24.69
N LYS A 265 -15.27 0.81 -25.33
CA LYS A 265 -14.77 1.53 -26.51
C LYS A 265 -14.29 0.53 -27.56
N GLU A 266 -14.67 0.75 -28.79
CA GLU A 266 -14.16 0.01 -29.93
C GLU A 266 -13.03 0.80 -30.61
N VAL A 267 -11.89 0.16 -30.79
CA VAL A 267 -10.69 0.72 -31.41
C VAL A 267 -10.10 -0.37 -32.32
N ASP A 268 -9.97 -0.10 -33.62
CA ASP A 268 -9.37 -1.02 -34.59
C ASP A 268 -9.96 -2.45 -34.53
N GLU A 269 -11.28 -2.57 -34.50
CA GLU A 269 -12.05 -3.82 -34.39
C GLU A 269 -11.85 -4.55 -33.02
N GLU A 270 -11.14 -3.97 -32.06
CA GLU A 270 -11.00 -4.49 -30.70
C GLU A 270 -11.98 -3.78 -29.76
N ILE A 271 -12.83 -4.54 -29.08
CA ILE A 271 -13.69 -4.00 -28.02
C ILE A 271 -12.92 -4.01 -26.71
N ARG A 272 -12.67 -2.82 -26.17
CA ARG A 272 -11.92 -2.56 -24.92
C ARG A 272 -12.88 -2.21 -23.79
N ILE A 273 -12.78 -2.93 -22.67
CA ILE A 273 -13.63 -2.71 -21.49
C ILE A 273 -12.78 -2.13 -20.38
N TYR A 274 -13.13 -0.93 -19.95
CA TYR A 274 -12.45 -0.20 -18.88
C TYR A 274 -13.32 -0.16 -17.63
N PRO A 275 -12.75 -0.27 -16.41
CA PRO A 275 -13.38 0.35 -15.25
C PRO A 275 -13.51 1.86 -15.52
N ALA A 276 -14.70 2.44 -15.31
CA ALA A 276 -14.99 3.82 -15.71
C ALA A 276 -14.00 4.83 -15.12
N HIS A 277 -13.60 4.63 -13.84
CA HIS A 277 -12.61 5.46 -13.19
C HIS A 277 -11.30 5.57 -14.01
N TYR A 278 -10.75 4.44 -14.47
CA TYR A 278 -9.48 4.43 -15.20
C TYR A 278 -9.58 4.95 -16.62
N TYR A 279 -10.74 4.81 -17.26
CA TYR A 279 -11.01 5.44 -18.55
C TYR A 279 -10.86 6.97 -18.46
N TYR A 280 -11.54 7.58 -17.49
CA TYR A 280 -11.49 9.02 -17.30
C TYR A 280 -10.14 9.48 -16.72
N LEU A 281 -9.49 8.64 -15.95
CA LEU A 281 -8.16 8.93 -15.41
C LEU A 281 -7.13 9.07 -16.54
N GLU A 282 -7.08 8.14 -17.50
CA GLU A 282 -6.22 8.27 -18.69
C GLU A 282 -6.57 9.49 -19.54
N LEU A 283 -7.85 9.71 -19.80
CA LEU A 283 -8.31 10.85 -20.60
C LEU A 283 -7.88 12.19 -19.98
N ASN A 284 -8.12 12.36 -18.69
CA ASN A 284 -7.75 13.58 -17.98
C ASN A 284 -6.21 13.74 -17.88
N THR A 285 -5.48 12.65 -17.67
CA THR A 285 -4.02 12.67 -17.63
C THR A 285 -3.45 13.12 -18.98
N ALA A 286 -3.96 12.56 -20.09
CA ALA A 286 -3.55 12.95 -21.44
C ALA A 286 -3.80 14.43 -21.71
N LYS A 287 -4.99 14.92 -21.34
CA LYS A 287 -5.34 16.35 -21.49
C LYS A 287 -4.39 17.23 -20.69
N MET A 288 -4.14 16.93 -19.41
CA MET A 288 -3.27 17.73 -18.57
C MET A 288 -1.82 17.76 -19.07
N LEU A 289 -1.32 16.64 -19.62
CA LEU A 289 0.01 16.60 -20.23
C LEU A 289 0.09 17.52 -21.45
N ASN A 290 -0.90 17.52 -22.31
CA ASN A 290 -0.95 18.43 -23.47
C ASN A 290 -1.07 19.89 -23.05
N ASP A 291 -1.84 20.20 -22.00
CA ASP A 291 -1.99 21.55 -21.48
C ASP A 291 -0.69 22.13 -20.87
N LEU A 292 0.25 21.28 -20.44
CA LEU A 292 1.54 21.67 -19.88
C LEU A 292 2.63 21.93 -20.92
N ASP A 293 2.52 21.40 -22.13
CA ASP A 293 3.57 21.52 -23.16
C ASP A 293 3.49 22.88 -23.85
N ILE A 294 3.94 23.90 -23.13
CA ILE A 294 3.96 25.30 -23.58
C ILE A 294 5.38 25.73 -23.85
N ASP A 295 5.64 26.21 -25.07
CA ASP A 295 6.96 26.68 -25.48
C ASP A 295 7.38 28.01 -24.82
N CYS A 296 8.64 28.06 -24.46
CA CYS A 296 9.26 29.28 -23.95
C CYS A 296 9.59 30.26 -25.08
N GLN A 297 9.35 31.54 -24.86
CA GLN A 297 9.62 32.63 -25.83
C GLN A 297 11.10 33.08 -25.87
N MET A 298 12.01 32.47 -25.10
CA MET A 298 13.43 32.84 -25.07
C MET A 298 14.12 32.43 -26.40
N PRO A 299 14.87 33.36 -27.05
CA PRO A 299 15.65 33.02 -28.24
C PRO A 299 16.74 31.94 -27.95
N GLU A 300 16.93 31.03 -28.88
CA GLU A 300 17.86 29.90 -28.73
C GLU A 300 19.31 30.34 -28.50
N ASP A 301 19.76 31.38 -29.19
CA ASP A 301 21.11 31.94 -29.01
C ASP A 301 21.33 32.54 -27.61
N MET A 302 20.25 33.02 -26.94
CA MET A 302 20.32 33.42 -25.55
C MET A 302 20.40 32.25 -24.60
N MET A 303 19.63 31.18 -24.86
CA MET A 303 19.69 29.93 -24.08
C MET A 303 21.12 29.37 -24.11
N GLU A 304 21.70 29.27 -25.31
CA GLU A 304 23.06 28.79 -25.54
C GLU A 304 24.11 29.61 -24.78
N LYS A 305 24.03 30.94 -24.85
CA LYS A 305 24.95 31.83 -24.14
C LYS A 305 24.87 31.68 -22.63
N ARG A 306 23.65 31.50 -22.10
CA ARG A 306 23.43 31.33 -20.67
C ARG A 306 23.90 29.96 -20.20
N LEU A 307 23.62 28.89 -20.96
CA LEU A 307 24.08 27.53 -20.66
C LEU A 307 25.63 27.48 -20.66
N LYS A 308 26.32 28.08 -21.64
CA LYS A 308 27.77 28.18 -21.63
C LYS A 308 28.35 28.87 -20.40
N ARG A 309 27.64 29.86 -19.83
CA ARG A 309 28.08 30.47 -18.57
C ARG A 309 27.96 29.52 -17.40
N VAL A 310 26.88 28.70 -17.35
CA VAL A 310 26.70 27.67 -16.34
C VAL A 310 27.80 26.61 -16.45
N GLU A 311 28.10 26.09 -17.67
CA GLU A 311 29.17 25.13 -17.91
C GLU A 311 30.54 25.66 -17.45
N GLN A 312 30.85 26.94 -17.76
CA GLN A 312 32.08 27.59 -17.32
C GLN A 312 32.19 27.76 -15.81
N LYS A 313 31.06 28.16 -15.16
CA LYS A 313 31.00 28.37 -13.72
C LYS A 313 31.20 27.06 -12.96
N GLU A 314 30.51 26.03 -13.40
CA GLU A 314 30.51 24.70 -12.78
C GLU A 314 31.71 23.82 -13.25
N LYS A 315 32.50 24.30 -14.22
CA LYS A 315 33.64 23.57 -14.84
C LYS A 315 33.22 22.21 -15.35
N ILE A 316 32.10 22.11 -16.02
CA ILE A 316 31.57 20.90 -16.64
C ILE A 316 31.55 21.09 -18.16
N GLU A 317 31.71 19.99 -18.87
CA GLU A 317 31.55 19.89 -20.31
C GLU A 317 30.47 18.87 -20.61
N LEU A 318 29.35 19.35 -21.16
CA LEU A 318 28.21 18.50 -21.47
C LEU A 318 28.45 17.72 -22.78
N ASP A 319 28.04 16.47 -22.80
CA ASP A 319 27.91 15.71 -24.05
C ASP A 319 26.78 16.32 -24.90
N PRO A 320 26.82 16.18 -26.25
CA PRO A 320 25.81 16.76 -27.13
C PRO A 320 24.37 16.40 -26.75
N MET A 321 24.12 15.16 -26.26
CA MET A 321 22.77 14.76 -25.84
C MET A 321 22.37 15.36 -24.47
N GLN A 322 23.32 15.50 -23.55
CA GLN A 322 23.10 16.20 -22.29
C GLN A 322 22.82 17.69 -22.54
N HIS A 323 23.65 18.31 -23.40
CA HIS A 323 23.44 19.69 -23.81
C HIS A 323 22.06 19.91 -24.43
N ARG A 324 21.67 19.03 -25.37
CA ARG A 324 20.33 19.04 -25.95
C ARG A 324 19.23 18.92 -24.89
N ALA A 325 19.38 18.00 -23.92
CA ALA A 325 18.39 17.82 -22.86
C ALA A 325 18.19 19.08 -22.02
N VAL A 326 19.26 19.84 -21.72
CA VAL A 326 19.14 21.10 -20.99
C VAL A 326 18.42 22.14 -21.84
N ILE A 327 18.77 22.29 -23.12
CA ILE A 327 18.11 23.24 -24.02
C ILE A 327 16.62 22.91 -24.18
N GLU A 328 16.26 21.64 -24.39
CA GLU A 328 14.85 21.21 -24.50
C GLU A 328 14.08 21.46 -23.19
N ALA A 329 14.71 21.26 -22.00
CA ALA A 329 14.11 21.56 -20.71
C ALA A 329 13.79 23.06 -20.53
N ILE A 330 14.61 23.94 -21.11
CA ILE A 330 14.40 25.38 -21.07
C ILE A 330 13.30 25.78 -22.06
N LYS A 331 13.28 25.15 -23.23
CA LYS A 331 12.43 25.52 -24.35
C LYS A 331 10.97 25.07 -24.19
N HIS A 332 10.75 23.88 -23.64
CA HIS A 332 9.44 23.25 -23.56
C HIS A 332 8.90 23.17 -22.14
N GLY A 333 7.58 23.15 -22.01
CA GLY A 333 6.88 22.99 -20.72
C GLY A 333 6.94 21.56 -20.20
N LEU A 334 7.13 20.57 -21.09
CA LEU A 334 7.26 19.15 -20.74
C LEU A 334 8.46 18.53 -21.43
N LEU A 335 9.37 17.96 -20.64
CA LEU A 335 10.51 17.19 -21.15
C LEU A 335 10.56 15.81 -20.53
N ILE A 336 10.81 14.81 -21.34
CA ILE A 336 11.11 13.43 -20.91
C ILE A 336 12.61 13.16 -21.13
N LEU A 337 13.33 12.85 -20.03
CA LEU A 337 14.74 12.48 -20.05
C LEU A 337 14.87 11.00 -19.67
N THR A 338 15.30 10.17 -20.61
CA THR A 338 15.50 8.74 -20.35
C THR A 338 16.93 8.31 -20.63
N GLY A 339 17.34 7.20 -19.99
CA GLY A 339 18.67 6.61 -20.18
C GLY A 339 19.01 5.59 -19.10
N GLY A 340 19.89 4.65 -19.45
CA GLY A 340 20.35 3.61 -18.54
C GLY A 340 21.33 4.12 -17.46
N PRO A 341 21.91 3.19 -16.67
CA PRO A 341 22.92 3.54 -15.67
C PRO A 341 24.18 4.07 -16.32
N GLY A 342 24.84 5.04 -15.67
CA GLY A 342 26.11 5.61 -16.14
C GLY A 342 26.02 6.53 -17.36
N THR A 343 24.82 6.89 -17.82
CA THR A 343 24.62 7.79 -18.97
C THR A 343 24.60 9.28 -18.59
N GLY A 344 24.79 9.62 -17.32
CA GLY A 344 24.94 10.98 -16.87
C GLY A 344 23.62 11.73 -16.63
N LYS A 345 22.53 11.03 -16.37
CA LYS A 345 21.23 11.66 -15.96
C LYS A 345 21.40 12.66 -14.83
N THR A 346 22.08 12.27 -13.76
CA THR A 346 22.32 13.13 -12.59
C THR A 346 23.08 14.42 -12.94
N THR A 347 24.12 14.31 -13.78
CA THR A 347 24.88 15.48 -14.26
C THR A 347 23.98 16.43 -15.04
N THR A 348 23.14 15.86 -15.91
CA THR A 348 22.19 16.64 -16.71
C THR A 348 21.17 17.36 -15.81
N ILE A 349 20.61 16.65 -14.81
CA ILE A 349 19.68 17.24 -13.83
C ILE A 349 20.36 18.39 -13.06
N ASN A 350 21.60 18.17 -12.58
CA ASN A 350 22.34 19.21 -11.87
C ASN A 350 22.55 20.46 -12.74
N THR A 351 22.88 20.30 -14.01
CA THR A 351 23.04 21.41 -14.93
C THR A 351 21.72 22.13 -15.17
N MET A 352 20.61 21.42 -15.29
CA MET A 352 19.27 22.02 -15.39
C MET A 352 18.95 22.85 -14.15
N ILE A 353 19.20 22.30 -12.95
CA ILE A 353 18.99 22.99 -11.68
C ILE A 353 19.80 24.28 -11.63
N GLN A 354 21.10 24.21 -11.92
CA GLN A 354 22.00 25.39 -11.94
C GLN A 354 21.56 26.44 -12.96
N PHE A 355 21.06 26.00 -14.11
CA PHE A 355 20.53 26.91 -15.12
C PHE A 355 19.29 27.65 -14.58
N PHE A 356 18.26 26.91 -14.11
CA PHE A 356 17.02 27.51 -13.63
C PHE A 356 17.24 28.39 -12.40
N GLU A 357 18.15 28.03 -11.52
CA GLU A 357 18.56 28.85 -10.38
C GLU A 357 19.19 30.18 -10.83
N SER A 358 20.05 30.12 -11.86
CA SER A 358 20.67 31.32 -12.41
C SER A 358 19.66 32.30 -13.05
N GLU A 359 18.50 31.77 -13.42
CA GLU A 359 17.34 32.56 -13.91
C GLU A 359 16.41 33.03 -12.79
N GLY A 360 16.70 32.71 -11.53
CA GLY A 360 15.86 33.03 -10.37
C GLY A 360 14.56 32.26 -10.26
N MET A 361 14.48 31.08 -10.91
CA MET A 361 13.32 30.21 -10.90
C MET A 361 13.30 29.33 -9.64
N SER A 362 12.11 29.13 -9.08
CA SER A 362 11.87 28.18 -8.00
C SER A 362 11.79 26.75 -8.55
N ILE A 363 12.43 25.82 -7.84
CA ILE A 363 12.59 24.41 -8.30
C ILE A 363 12.12 23.47 -7.19
N LEU A 364 11.30 22.48 -7.54
CA LEU A 364 10.93 21.37 -6.68
C LEU A 364 11.45 20.07 -7.26
N LEU A 365 12.07 19.26 -6.40
CA LEU A 365 12.59 17.94 -6.75
C LEU A 365 11.78 16.86 -6.06
N ALA A 366 11.38 15.84 -6.79
CA ALA A 366 10.69 14.70 -6.18
C ALA A 366 11.00 13.36 -6.87
N ALA A 367 10.68 12.28 -6.13
CA ALA A 367 10.77 10.92 -6.62
C ALA A 367 9.63 10.06 -6.03
N PRO A 368 9.29 8.91 -6.60
CA PRO A 368 8.18 8.09 -6.11
C PRO A 368 8.44 7.44 -4.75
N THR A 369 9.70 7.23 -4.35
CA THR A 369 10.07 6.59 -3.07
C THR A 369 11.01 7.46 -2.24
N GLY A 370 10.98 7.27 -0.91
CA GLY A 370 11.87 8.01 0.01
C GLY A 370 13.35 7.79 -0.29
N ARG A 371 13.74 6.57 -0.64
CA ARG A 371 15.13 6.26 -1.01
C ARG A 371 15.58 6.93 -2.31
N ALA A 372 14.71 6.97 -3.30
CA ALA A 372 15.01 7.68 -4.54
C ALA A 372 15.12 9.19 -4.30
N ALA A 373 14.24 9.77 -3.48
CA ALA A 373 14.31 11.17 -3.08
C ALA A 373 15.60 11.49 -2.32
N LYS A 374 15.97 10.68 -1.33
CA LYS A 374 17.23 10.82 -0.59
C LYS A 374 18.45 10.76 -1.52
N ARG A 375 18.48 9.79 -2.43
CA ARG A 375 19.55 9.67 -3.42
C ARG A 375 19.63 10.92 -4.31
N MET A 376 18.48 11.45 -4.72
CA MET A 376 18.41 12.68 -5.49
C MET A 376 18.98 13.87 -4.72
N THR A 377 18.65 13.99 -3.43
CA THR A 377 19.22 15.02 -2.54
C THR A 377 20.75 14.88 -2.42
N GLU A 378 21.25 13.67 -2.15
CA GLU A 378 22.69 13.42 -2.05
C GLU A 378 23.45 13.73 -3.33
N ALA A 379 22.84 13.44 -4.48
CA ALA A 379 23.46 13.60 -5.79
C ALA A 379 23.40 15.05 -6.32
N THR A 380 22.37 15.81 -5.94
CA THR A 380 22.16 17.18 -6.44
C THR A 380 22.56 18.26 -5.43
N GLY A 381 22.58 17.92 -4.14
CA GLY A 381 22.72 18.88 -3.05
C GLY A 381 21.46 19.71 -2.76
N TYR A 382 20.36 19.47 -3.49
CA TYR A 382 19.05 20.12 -3.29
C TYR A 382 18.09 19.17 -2.60
N GLU A 383 17.25 19.68 -1.72
CA GLU A 383 16.26 18.88 -1.02
C GLU A 383 15.24 18.30 -2.01
N ALA A 384 15.16 16.99 -2.07
CA ALA A 384 14.17 16.25 -2.80
C ALA A 384 13.26 15.50 -1.85
N GLN A 385 11.98 15.36 -2.19
CA GLN A 385 11.00 14.68 -1.37
C GLN A 385 10.24 13.63 -2.17
N THR A 386 9.42 12.81 -1.51
CA THR A 386 8.55 11.89 -2.24
C THR A 386 7.43 12.68 -2.92
N ILE A 387 6.94 12.19 -4.08
CA ILE A 387 5.78 12.79 -4.76
C ILE A 387 4.58 12.88 -3.79
N HIS A 388 4.37 11.86 -2.96
CA HIS A 388 3.31 11.87 -1.95
C HIS A 388 3.47 13.00 -0.92
N ARG A 389 4.70 13.24 -0.46
CA ARG A 389 4.99 14.34 0.48
C ARG A 389 4.87 15.71 -0.20
N LEU A 390 5.29 15.81 -1.46
CA LEU A 390 5.12 17.00 -2.28
C LEU A 390 3.65 17.38 -2.44
N LEU A 391 2.78 16.37 -2.60
CA LEU A 391 1.34 16.56 -2.76
C LEU A 391 0.59 16.72 -1.43
N GLU A 392 1.27 16.59 -0.29
CA GLU A 392 0.70 16.72 1.06
C GLU A 392 -0.54 15.81 1.25
N VAL A 393 -0.32 14.60 1.77
CA VAL A 393 -1.43 13.66 2.00
C VAL A 393 -2.37 14.19 3.08
N SER A 394 -3.68 14.19 2.79
CA SER A 394 -4.71 14.54 3.78
C SER A 394 -4.76 13.49 4.89
N GLY A 395 -4.65 13.94 6.15
CA GLY A 395 -4.77 13.08 7.32
C GLY A 395 -6.22 12.73 7.70
N ASN A 396 -7.22 13.14 6.91
CA ASN A 396 -8.63 12.99 7.22
C ASN A 396 -9.22 11.76 6.51
N PRO A 397 -9.63 10.69 7.25
CA PRO A 397 -10.21 9.49 6.63
C PRO A 397 -11.51 9.75 5.85
N GLU A 398 -12.25 10.83 6.16
CA GLU A 398 -13.49 11.19 5.48
C GLU A 398 -13.26 11.84 4.10
N GLU A 399 -12.04 12.30 3.81
CA GLU A 399 -11.65 12.91 2.53
C GLU A 399 -11.00 11.89 1.56
N GLU A 400 -10.79 10.63 1.96
CA GLU A 400 -10.30 9.55 1.08
C GLU A 400 -11.21 9.30 -0.14
N ASN A 401 -12.43 9.80 -0.14
CA ASN A 401 -13.35 9.76 -1.29
C ASN A 401 -13.14 10.89 -2.31
N SER A 402 -12.27 11.86 -2.02
CA SER A 402 -11.80 12.82 -3.03
C SER A 402 -10.64 12.19 -3.82
N VAL A 403 -10.67 12.32 -5.14
CA VAL A 403 -9.66 11.80 -6.07
C VAL A 403 -8.23 12.01 -5.54
N GLY A 404 -7.71 11.00 -4.83
CA GLY A 404 -6.31 10.92 -4.40
C GLY A 404 -5.96 11.30 -2.96
N GLY A 405 -6.86 11.83 -2.12
CA GLY A 405 -6.51 12.15 -0.71
C GLY A 405 -5.36 13.16 -0.53
N PHE A 406 -5.06 13.99 -1.55
CA PHE A 406 -3.98 14.98 -1.53
C PHE A 406 -4.49 16.40 -1.34
N LEU A 407 -3.80 17.17 -0.49
CA LEU A 407 -4.13 18.59 -0.24
C LEU A 407 -3.70 19.48 -1.41
N ARG A 408 -2.62 19.10 -2.13
CA ARG A 408 -2.20 19.77 -3.36
C ARG A 408 -2.99 19.21 -4.54
N ASN A 409 -3.73 20.07 -5.20
CA ASN A 409 -4.64 19.75 -6.30
C ASN A 409 -4.95 21.02 -7.13
N ARG A 410 -5.95 20.98 -8.01
CA ARG A 410 -6.33 22.14 -8.85
C ARG A 410 -6.75 23.39 -8.08
N GLU A 411 -7.31 23.22 -6.88
CA GLU A 411 -7.76 24.33 -6.03
C GLU A 411 -6.62 24.86 -5.16
N ASN A 412 -5.62 24.03 -4.88
CA ASN A 412 -4.42 24.35 -4.10
C ASN A 412 -3.16 23.84 -4.80
N PRO A 413 -2.76 24.42 -5.95
CA PRO A 413 -1.66 23.92 -6.75
C PRO A 413 -0.28 24.15 -6.10
N LEU A 414 0.73 23.51 -6.68
CA LEU A 414 2.13 23.75 -6.36
C LEU A 414 2.57 25.08 -6.94
N GLU A 415 3.07 25.97 -6.09
CA GLU A 415 3.58 27.28 -6.49
C GLU A 415 5.07 27.19 -6.80
N THR A 416 5.44 26.86 -8.04
CA THR A 416 6.82 26.70 -8.48
C THR A 416 6.93 26.90 -9.99
N ASP A 417 8.15 27.25 -10.45
CA ASP A 417 8.44 27.44 -11.88
C ASP A 417 8.86 26.14 -12.56
N VAL A 418 9.53 25.24 -11.80
CA VAL A 418 10.10 24.00 -12.34
C VAL A 418 9.87 22.84 -11.37
N ILE A 419 9.43 21.71 -11.89
CA ILE A 419 9.33 20.43 -11.15
C ILE A 419 10.15 19.37 -11.88
N ILE A 420 11.05 18.72 -11.17
CA ILE A 420 11.84 17.59 -11.71
C ILE A 420 11.47 16.33 -10.94
N ILE A 421 11.00 15.34 -11.66
CA ILE A 421 10.64 14.03 -11.08
C ILE A 421 11.61 12.98 -11.59
N ASP A 422 12.33 12.31 -10.68
CA ASP A 422 13.20 11.19 -11.01
C ASP A 422 12.51 9.84 -10.77
N GLU A 423 13.06 8.75 -11.30
CA GLU A 423 12.54 7.38 -11.22
C GLU A 423 11.11 7.22 -11.75
N MET A 424 10.80 7.88 -12.87
CA MET A 424 9.47 7.89 -13.48
C MET A 424 8.96 6.50 -13.90
N SER A 425 9.82 5.51 -14.06
CA SER A 425 9.41 4.12 -14.34
C SER A 425 8.52 3.54 -13.25
N MET A 426 8.60 4.07 -12.01
CA MET A 426 7.81 3.62 -10.86
C MET A 426 6.48 4.38 -10.68
N VAL A 427 6.25 5.45 -11.43
CA VAL A 427 5.05 6.27 -11.32
C VAL A 427 3.91 5.63 -12.11
N ASP A 428 2.83 5.28 -11.43
CA ASP A 428 1.61 4.75 -12.04
C ASP A 428 0.65 5.87 -12.49
N LEU A 429 -0.44 5.46 -13.11
CA LEU A 429 -1.43 6.39 -13.65
C LEU A 429 -2.12 7.24 -12.55
N ASN A 430 -2.40 6.64 -11.37
CA ASN A 430 -3.03 7.36 -10.26
C ASN A 430 -2.13 8.47 -9.74
N LEU A 431 -0.85 8.13 -9.48
CA LEU A 431 0.12 9.09 -8.95
C LEU A 431 0.46 10.18 -9.97
N MET A 432 0.54 9.82 -11.26
CA MET A 432 0.75 10.80 -12.34
C MET A 432 -0.43 11.77 -12.46
N HIS A 433 -1.65 11.26 -12.42
CA HIS A 433 -2.85 12.10 -12.43
C HIS A 433 -2.90 13.05 -11.24
N ALA A 434 -2.58 12.56 -10.04
CA ALA A 434 -2.55 13.37 -8.83
C ALA A 434 -1.49 14.49 -8.94
N LEU A 435 -0.29 14.16 -9.41
CA LEU A 435 0.78 15.14 -9.64
C LEU A 435 0.34 16.23 -10.63
N LEU A 436 -0.16 15.82 -11.80
CA LEU A 436 -0.61 16.76 -12.83
C LEU A 436 -1.78 17.64 -12.37
N SER A 437 -2.63 17.12 -11.49
CA SER A 437 -3.72 17.91 -10.91
C SER A 437 -3.24 19.05 -10.02
N ALA A 438 -2.02 18.97 -9.49
CA ALA A 438 -1.40 19.98 -8.65
C ALA A 438 -0.45 20.92 -9.43
N VAL A 439 -0.19 20.66 -10.71
CA VAL A 439 0.71 21.46 -11.56
C VAL A 439 -0.12 22.39 -12.43
N ILE A 440 0.27 23.65 -12.47
CA ILE A 440 -0.40 24.68 -13.30
C ILE A 440 0.29 24.86 -14.65
N PRO A 441 -0.45 25.17 -15.72
CA PRO A 441 0.15 25.55 -17.00
C PRO A 441 1.14 26.69 -16.86
N GLY A 442 2.32 26.55 -17.47
CA GLY A 442 3.44 27.48 -17.34
C GLY A 442 4.54 27.01 -16.39
N THR A 443 4.26 26.07 -15.48
CA THR A 443 5.29 25.31 -14.74
C THR A 443 5.97 24.31 -15.69
N ARG A 444 7.30 24.26 -15.67
CA ARG A 444 8.06 23.25 -16.42
C ARG A 444 8.08 21.95 -15.67
N LEU A 445 7.69 20.87 -16.34
CA LEU A 445 7.72 19.52 -15.79
C LEU A 445 8.77 18.68 -16.52
N ILE A 446 9.78 18.23 -15.78
CA ILE A 446 10.87 17.40 -16.31
C ILE A 446 10.72 16.02 -15.68
N LEU A 447 10.44 15.02 -16.53
CA LEU A 447 10.23 13.63 -16.16
C LEU A 447 11.49 12.82 -16.48
N VAL A 448 12.17 12.33 -15.46
CA VAL A 448 13.41 11.59 -15.60
C VAL A 448 13.20 10.12 -15.21
N GLY A 449 13.73 9.20 -16.02
CA GLY A 449 13.61 7.78 -15.70
C GLY A 449 14.38 6.88 -16.65
N ASP A 450 14.28 5.59 -16.40
CA ASP A 450 14.85 4.54 -17.23
C ASP A 450 13.69 3.67 -17.76
N VAL A 451 13.40 3.81 -19.05
CA VAL A 451 12.26 3.13 -19.70
C VAL A 451 12.41 1.61 -19.76
N ASP A 452 13.64 1.11 -19.63
CA ASP A 452 13.97 -0.32 -19.73
C ASP A 452 13.90 -1.04 -18.37
N GLN A 453 13.74 -0.30 -17.27
CA GLN A 453 13.46 -0.87 -15.95
C GLN A 453 12.05 -1.42 -15.88
N LEU A 454 11.78 -2.17 -14.80
CA LEU A 454 10.45 -2.69 -14.51
C LEU A 454 9.43 -1.54 -14.40
N PRO A 455 8.20 -1.72 -14.91
CA PRO A 455 7.15 -0.73 -14.77
C PRO A 455 6.69 -0.58 -13.31
N SER A 456 5.87 0.44 -13.05
CA SER A 456 5.20 0.68 -11.77
C SER A 456 4.41 -0.56 -11.29
N VAL A 457 4.18 -0.68 -9.99
CA VAL A 457 3.32 -1.76 -9.46
C VAL A 457 1.85 -1.48 -9.80
N GLY A 458 1.42 -0.22 -9.74
CA GLY A 458 0.05 0.19 -10.07
C GLY A 458 -0.26 0.22 -11.57
N PRO A 459 -1.49 0.60 -11.94
CA PRO A 459 -1.99 0.53 -13.31
C PRO A 459 -1.34 1.54 -14.24
N GLY A 460 -1.26 1.15 -15.50
CA GLY A 460 -0.69 1.96 -16.58
C GLY A 460 0.80 1.76 -16.80
N SER A 461 1.31 2.32 -17.87
CA SER A 461 2.72 2.34 -18.26
C SER A 461 3.16 3.76 -18.62
N VAL A 462 2.92 4.69 -17.69
CA VAL A 462 2.95 6.14 -17.92
C VAL A 462 4.17 6.60 -18.71
N LEU A 463 5.39 6.29 -18.26
CA LEU A 463 6.61 6.72 -18.94
C LEU A 463 6.71 6.15 -20.36
N LYS A 464 6.41 4.84 -20.53
CA LYS A 464 6.44 4.18 -21.85
C LYS A 464 5.38 4.75 -22.78
N ASP A 465 4.18 4.99 -22.29
CA ASP A 465 3.06 5.50 -23.08
C ASP A 465 3.31 6.94 -23.52
N ILE A 466 3.85 7.80 -22.63
CA ILE A 466 4.25 9.17 -22.98
C ILE A 466 5.31 9.15 -24.11
N ILE A 467 6.33 8.30 -23.99
CA ILE A 467 7.38 8.16 -25.02
C ILE A 467 6.80 7.62 -26.34
N ARG A 468 5.92 6.60 -26.27
CA ARG A 468 5.28 5.97 -27.43
C ARG A 468 4.29 6.90 -28.15
N SER A 469 3.76 7.88 -27.45
CA SER A 469 2.88 8.89 -28.07
C SER A 469 3.60 9.71 -29.15
N GLU A 470 4.93 9.83 -29.06
CA GLU A 470 5.76 10.68 -29.94
C GLU A 470 5.30 12.15 -30.04
N LYS A 471 4.48 12.59 -29.09
CA LYS A 471 3.90 13.91 -29.04
C LYS A 471 4.82 14.93 -28.35
N PHE A 472 5.53 14.49 -27.33
CA PHE A 472 6.33 15.33 -26.46
C PHE A 472 7.84 15.21 -26.74
N HIS A 473 8.61 16.14 -26.18
CA HIS A 473 10.07 16.16 -26.36
C HIS A 473 10.73 15.08 -25.47
N VAL A 474 11.39 14.13 -26.13
CA VAL A 474 12.09 13.03 -25.47
C VAL A 474 13.58 13.12 -25.80
N VAL A 475 14.43 13.12 -24.79
CA VAL A 475 15.87 13.01 -24.94
C VAL A 475 16.35 11.71 -24.31
N THR A 476 16.99 10.86 -25.10
CA THR A 476 17.55 9.58 -24.68
C THR A 476 19.06 9.67 -24.56
N LEU A 477 19.58 9.53 -23.33
CA LEU A 477 21.02 9.47 -23.07
C LEU A 477 21.54 8.05 -23.30
N THR A 478 22.40 7.87 -24.30
CA THR A 478 22.93 6.55 -24.69
C THR A 478 24.41 6.38 -24.41
N LYS A 479 25.16 7.48 -24.24
CA LYS A 479 26.60 7.45 -24.03
C LYS A 479 26.92 7.06 -22.59
N ILE A 480 27.71 5.99 -22.44
CA ILE A 480 28.27 5.59 -21.15
C ILE A 480 29.56 6.39 -20.92
N PHE A 481 29.62 7.13 -19.80
CA PHE A 481 30.81 7.93 -19.49
C PHE A 481 31.97 7.05 -18.99
N ARG A 482 33.21 7.54 -19.15
CA ARG A 482 34.44 6.78 -18.88
C ARG A 482 34.47 6.13 -17.49
N GLN A 483 34.11 6.86 -16.43
CA GLN A 483 34.06 6.30 -15.07
C GLN A 483 33.05 5.16 -14.92
N ALA A 484 31.91 5.28 -15.58
CA ALA A 484 30.90 4.22 -15.60
C ALA A 484 31.29 3.06 -16.53
N GLY A 485 32.06 3.33 -17.61
CA GLY A 485 32.56 2.31 -18.54
C GLY A 485 33.65 1.42 -17.94
N GLU A 486 34.24 1.78 -16.80
CA GLU A 486 35.17 0.94 -16.04
C GLU A 486 34.46 -0.07 -15.14
N SER A 487 33.14 0.07 -14.94
CA SER A 487 32.30 -0.85 -14.18
C SER A 487 31.67 -1.91 -15.08
N ASP A 488 31.98 -3.16 -14.83
CA ASP A 488 31.36 -4.27 -15.57
C ASP A 488 29.87 -4.44 -15.21
N ILE A 489 29.43 -3.97 -14.02
CA ILE A 489 27.99 -3.89 -13.68
C ILE A 489 27.28 -3.03 -14.73
N VAL A 490 27.78 -1.82 -15.00
CA VAL A 490 27.16 -0.89 -15.95
C VAL A 490 27.25 -1.43 -17.38
N VAL A 491 28.42 -1.87 -17.81
CA VAL A 491 28.63 -2.42 -19.17
C VAL A 491 27.72 -3.64 -19.40
N ASN A 492 27.67 -4.55 -18.44
CA ASN A 492 26.85 -5.75 -18.56
C ASN A 492 25.35 -5.43 -18.46
N ALA A 493 24.93 -4.43 -17.68
CA ALA A 493 23.54 -3.97 -17.68
C ALA A 493 23.10 -3.51 -19.08
N HIS A 494 23.94 -2.72 -19.78
CA HIS A 494 23.65 -2.32 -21.16
C HIS A 494 23.63 -3.50 -22.14
N LYS A 495 24.56 -4.46 -22.01
CA LYS A 495 24.54 -5.69 -22.81
C LYS A 495 23.27 -6.52 -22.56
N ILE A 496 22.89 -6.70 -21.29
CA ILE A 496 21.65 -7.39 -20.93
C ILE A 496 20.47 -6.69 -21.60
N ASN A 497 20.39 -5.36 -21.50
CA ASN A 497 19.30 -4.60 -22.09
C ASN A 497 19.26 -4.74 -23.62
N ALA A 498 20.41 -4.72 -24.28
CA ALA A 498 20.53 -4.97 -25.73
C ALA A 498 20.25 -6.43 -26.13
N GLY A 499 20.28 -7.37 -25.17
CA GLY A 499 20.18 -8.82 -25.41
C GLY A 499 21.48 -9.43 -25.92
N GLU A 500 22.58 -8.80 -25.61
CA GLU A 500 23.91 -9.25 -25.98
C GLU A 500 24.49 -10.22 -24.93
N PRO A 501 25.36 -11.15 -25.34
CA PRO A 501 26.02 -12.07 -24.42
C PRO A 501 26.88 -11.34 -23.38
N VAL A 502 26.79 -11.78 -22.13
CA VAL A 502 27.60 -11.28 -21.02
C VAL A 502 28.74 -12.25 -20.72
N THR A 503 29.96 -11.74 -20.55
CA THR A 503 31.10 -12.54 -20.15
C THR A 503 31.07 -12.82 -18.66
N ILE A 504 31.11 -14.11 -18.26
CA ILE A 504 31.02 -14.57 -16.87
C ILE A 504 32.27 -15.35 -16.44
N ASP A 505 33.43 -14.80 -16.69
CA ASP A 505 34.74 -15.43 -16.42
C ASP A 505 35.30 -15.09 -15.01
N ASN A 506 34.59 -14.30 -14.22
CA ASN A 506 34.95 -13.83 -12.86
C ASN A 506 36.30 -13.07 -12.78
N LYS A 507 36.73 -12.45 -13.87
CA LYS A 507 37.89 -11.56 -13.87
C LYS A 507 37.55 -10.11 -13.58
N SER A 508 36.25 -9.81 -13.52
CA SER A 508 35.71 -8.52 -13.14
C SER A 508 36.08 -8.11 -11.72
N ARG A 509 36.04 -6.79 -11.46
CA ARG A 509 36.21 -6.24 -10.12
C ARG A 509 34.88 -6.06 -9.38
N ASP A 510 33.77 -6.02 -10.10
CA ASP A 510 32.45 -5.67 -9.52
C ASP A 510 31.30 -6.59 -9.98
N PHE A 511 31.53 -7.47 -10.96
CA PHE A 511 30.52 -8.38 -11.51
C PHE A 511 31.00 -9.84 -11.42
N PHE A 512 30.30 -10.66 -10.63
CA PHE A 512 30.67 -12.06 -10.41
C PHE A 512 29.52 -13.00 -10.69
N PHE A 513 29.82 -14.19 -11.23
CA PHE A 513 28.87 -15.26 -11.48
C PHE A 513 29.37 -16.58 -10.87
N LEU A 514 28.68 -17.08 -9.87
CA LEU A 514 29.02 -18.35 -9.20
C LEU A 514 28.06 -19.45 -9.66
N LYS A 515 28.51 -20.31 -10.55
CA LYS A 515 27.70 -21.42 -11.11
C LYS A 515 27.32 -22.43 -10.05
N ARG A 516 26.03 -22.59 -9.79
CA ARG A 516 25.42 -23.55 -8.85
C ARG A 516 24.09 -24.02 -9.41
N GLN A 517 23.69 -25.26 -9.09
CA GLN A 517 22.46 -25.87 -9.60
C GLN A 517 21.51 -26.33 -8.50
N ASP A 518 22.01 -26.43 -7.27
CA ASP A 518 21.22 -26.86 -6.11
C ASP A 518 20.86 -25.69 -5.21
N ALA A 519 19.59 -25.59 -4.82
CA ALA A 519 19.07 -24.49 -4.01
C ALA A 519 19.75 -24.38 -2.63
N ASN A 520 20.03 -25.48 -1.96
CA ASN A 520 20.66 -25.46 -0.64
C ASN A 520 22.11 -25.01 -0.72
N THR A 521 22.83 -25.43 -1.77
CA THR A 521 24.19 -24.97 -2.06
C THR A 521 24.21 -23.49 -2.37
N ILE A 522 23.24 -22.97 -3.16
CA ILE A 522 23.09 -21.55 -3.44
C ILE A 522 22.89 -20.77 -2.15
N ILE A 523 21.96 -21.20 -1.29
CA ILE A 523 21.67 -20.52 -0.02
C ILE A 523 22.91 -20.51 0.89
N SER A 524 23.66 -21.60 0.99
CA SER A 524 24.90 -21.68 1.77
C SER A 524 25.96 -20.68 1.25
N VAL A 525 26.09 -20.54 -0.07
CA VAL A 525 26.99 -19.56 -0.69
C VAL A 525 26.52 -18.13 -0.38
N VAL A 526 25.22 -17.85 -0.50
CA VAL A 526 24.63 -16.53 -0.18
C VAL A 526 24.94 -16.15 1.27
N ILE A 527 24.73 -17.03 2.23
CA ILE A 527 25.04 -16.81 3.65
C ILE A 527 26.53 -16.47 3.83
N THR A 528 27.40 -17.27 3.20
CA THR A 528 28.87 -17.06 3.28
C THR A 528 29.28 -15.71 2.68
N LEU A 529 28.67 -15.31 1.58
CA LEU A 529 28.92 -14.01 0.96
C LEU A 529 28.55 -12.86 1.88
N ILE A 530 27.36 -12.91 2.50
CA ILE A 530 26.88 -11.85 3.40
C ILE A 530 27.71 -11.79 4.69
N GLN A 531 28.00 -12.92 5.30
CA GLN A 531 28.70 -12.93 6.60
C GLN A 531 30.19 -12.65 6.51
N LYS A 532 30.87 -13.12 5.47
CA LYS A 532 32.33 -13.20 5.46
C LYS A 532 33.00 -12.44 4.32
N LYS A 533 32.41 -12.42 3.13
CA LYS A 533 33.13 -11.96 1.93
C LYS A 533 32.78 -10.53 1.54
N LEU A 534 31.52 -10.25 1.27
CA LEU A 534 31.07 -8.97 0.73
C LEU A 534 31.24 -7.79 1.69
N PRO A 535 31.00 -7.90 3.02
CA PRO A 535 31.18 -6.77 3.92
C PRO A 535 32.60 -6.17 3.85
N ARG A 536 33.61 -7.05 3.82
CA ARG A 536 35.01 -6.64 3.69
C ARG A 536 35.34 -6.13 2.29
N TYR A 537 34.74 -6.71 1.27
CA TYR A 537 35.01 -6.38 -0.12
C TYR A 537 34.49 -4.99 -0.50
N VAL A 538 33.25 -4.68 -0.12
CA VAL A 538 32.60 -3.40 -0.44
C VAL A 538 32.71 -2.36 0.68
N GLN A 539 33.29 -2.71 1.83
CA GLN A 539 33.38 -1.89 3.04
C GLN A 539 32.01 -1.38 3.49
N ALA A 540 31.09 -2.30 3.72
CA ALA A 540 29.71 -2.03 4.13
C ALA A 540 29.25 -2.99 5.23
N ASP A 541 28.23 -2.61 5.99
CA ASP A 541 27.62 -3.48 6.99
C ASP A 541 26.89 -4.67 6.30
N PRO A 542 26.87 -5.87 6.90
CA PRO A 542 26.07 -6.99 6.37
C PRO A 542 24.60 -6.64 6.08
N ASN A 543 24.01 -5.72 6.84
CA ASN A 543 22.63 -5.27 6.63
C ASN A 543 22.46 -4.39 5.38
N GLU A 544 23.55 -3.79 4.87
CA GLU A 544 23.55 -3.02 3.63
C GLU A 544 23.67 -3.90 2.37
N ILE A 545 24.00 -5.19 2.56
CA ILE A 545 24.05 -6.16 1.46
C ILE A 545 22.64 -6.69 1.23
N GLN A 546 22.19 -6.69 -0.03
CA GLN A 546 20.84 -7.08 -0.36
C GLN A 546 20.78 -8.34 -1.22
N VAL A 547 20.00 -9.31 -0.77
CA VAL A 547 19.61 -10.46 -1.60
C VAL A 547 18.34 -10.10 -2.36
N MET A 548 18.37 -10.32 -3.68
CA MET A 548 17.22 -10.06 -4.55
C MET A 548 16.85 -11.30 -5.33
N THR A 549 15.58 -11.67 -5.30
CA THR A 549 15.08 -12.84 -6.02
C THR A 549 13.89 -12.47 -6.90
N PRO A 550 13.71 -13.16 -8.05
CA PRO A 550 12.55 -12.92 -8.91
C PRO A 550 11.21 -13.23 -8.25
N THR A 551 11.17 -14.23 -7.35
CA THR A 551 9.91 -14.81 -6.86
C THR A 551 9.71 -14.60 -5.37
N ARG A 552 8.43 -14.54 -4.97
CA ARG A 552 8.03 -14.50 -3.55
C ARG A 552 8.04 -15.89 -2.92
N LYS A 553 7.54 -16.89 -3.66
CA LYS A 553 7.44 -18.30 -3.22
C LYS A 553 8.40 -19.20 -4.02
N GLY A 554 8.68 -20.38 -3.50
CA GLY A 554 9.53 -21.38 -4.15
C GLY A 554 10.87 -21.59 -3.46
N LEU A 555 11.73 -22.39 -4.07
CA LEU A 555 13.01 -22.84 -3.47
C LEU A 555 13.96 -21.69 -3.12
N LEU A 556 13.99 -20.65 -3.94
CA LEU A 556 14.76 -19.42 -3.75
C LEU A 556 13.84 -18.19 -3.61
N GLY A 557 12.58 -18.41 -3.19
CA GLY A 557 11.64 -17.31 -2.97
C GLY A 557 11.92 -16.54 -1.68
N VAL A 558 11.47 -15.27 -1.64
CA VAL A 558 11.65 -14.35 -0.52
C VAL A 558 11.23 -14.95 0.81
N GLU A 559 10.05 -15.61 0.85
CA GLU A 559 9.51 -16.19 2.09
C GLU A 559 10.46 -17.21 2.71
N ARG A 560 10.96 -18.16 1.92
CA ARG A 560 11.91 -19.18 2.38
C ARG A 560 13.27 -18.60 2.72
N LEU A 561 13.78 -17.71 1.86
CA LEU A 561 15.09 -17.09 2.07
C LEU A 561 15.12 -16.26 3.35
N ASN A 562 14.09 -15.49 3.64
CA ASN A 562 14.03 -14.67 4.84
C ASN A 562 14.07 -15.49 6.13
N VAL A 563 13.32 -16.61 6.18
CA VAL A 563 13.35 -17.52 7.35
C VAL A 563 14.76 -18.09 7.56
N ILE A 564 15.41 -18.54 6.48
CA ILE A 564 16.76 -19.12 6.59
C ILE A 564 17.78 -18.04 6.92
N LEU A 565 17.76 -16.90 6.23
CA LEU A 565 18.71 -15.83 6.44
C LEU A 565 18.60 -15.23 7.86
N GLN A 566 17.38 -15.09 8.41
CA GLN A 566 17.18 -14.69 9.80
C GLN A 566 17.93 -15.61 10.78
N GLN A 567 17.82 -16.94 10.62
CA GLN A 567 18.48 -17.89 11.49
C GLN A 567 20.01 -17.77 11.50
N TYR A 568 20.61 -17.39 10.35
CA TYR A 568 22.06 -17.28 10.22
C TYR A 568 22.59 -15.87 10.44
N LEU A 569 21.85 -14.83 10.10
CA LEU A 569 22.29 -13.44 10.20
C LEU A 569 21.88 -12.79 11.52
N ASN A 570 20.76 -13.19 12.07
CA ASN A 570 20.26 -12.75 13.36
C ASN A 570 19.78 -13.94 14.20
N PRO A 571 20.70 -14.83 14.66
CA PRO A 571 20.33 -16.04 15.40
C PRO A 571 19.65 -15.70 16.73
N SER A 572 18.82 -16.62 17.23
CA SER A 572 18.20 -16.50 18.55
C SER A 572 19.25 -16.37 19.63
N ASP A 573 19.05 -15.44 20.55
CA ASP A 573 19.92 -15.18 21.70
C ASP A 573 19.03 -14.88 22.91
N SER A 574 19.43 -15.35 24.08
CA SER A 574 18.71 -15.10 25.36
C SER A 574 18.59 -13.60 25.72
N LYS A 575 19.37 -12.75 25.07
CA LYS A 575 19.34 -11.28 25.27
C LYS A 575 18.42 -10.55 24.32
N LYS A 576 17.85 -11.25 23.32
CA LYS A 576 16.98 -10.67 22.31
C LYS A 576 15.56 -11.18 22.51
N THR A 577 14.62 -10.28 22.48
CA THR A 577 13.21 -10.66 22.47
C THR A 577 12.84 -11.15 21.07
N GLU A 578 12.13 -12.29 21.04
CA GLU A 578 11.55 -12.81 19.81
C GLU A 578 10.08 -13.17 20.02
N LYS A 579 9.26 -12.88 19.05
CA LYS A 579 7.81 -13.13 19.13
C LYS A 579 7.24 -13.57 17.79
N GLU A 580 6.43 -14.60 17.82
CA GLU A 580 5.59 -14.94 16.68
C GLU A 580 4.32 -14.08 16.71
N ILE A 581 4.14 -13.25 15.69
CA ILE A 581 3.02 -12.35 15.52
C ILE A 581 2.40 -12.59 14.15
N ASN A 582 1.11 -12.87 14.10
CA ASN A 582 0.38 -13.14 12.86
C ASN A 582 1.03 -14.24 11.97
N GLY A 583 1.61 -15.30 12.62
CA GLY A 583 2.28 -16.41 11.93
C GLY A 583 3.67 -16.06 11.37
N ARG A 584 4.28 -14.94 11.77
CA ARG A 584 5.65 -14.53 11.44
C ARG A 584 6.47 -14.36 12.71
N LEU A 585 7.67 -14.93 12.69
CA LEU A 585 8.62 -14.75 13.79
C LEU A 585 9.43 -13.46 13.57
N PHE A 586 9.27 -12.51 14.48
CA PHE A 586 10.09 -11.30 14.55
C PHE A 586 11.06 -11.38 15.74
N ARG A 587 12.23 -10.82 15.57
CA ARG A 587 13.29 -10.79 16.59
C ARG A 587 13.97 -9.41 16.59
N GLU A 588 14.35 -8.93 17.77
CA GLU A 588 15.17 -7.73 17.88
C GLU A 588 16.44 -7.83 17.04
N GLY A 589 16.73 -6.81 16.25
CA GLY A 589 17.82 -6.79 15.26
C GLY A 589 17.42 -7.31 13.87
N ASP A 590 16.18 -7.73 13.66
CA ASP A 590 15.74 -8.17 12.33
C ASP A 590 15.65 -6.99 11.34
N LYS A 591 16.16 -7.21 10.15
CA LYS A 591 15.97 -6.31 9.02
C LYS A 591 14.57 -6.49 8.46
N VAL A 592 13.79 -5.41 8.45
CA VAL A 592 12.38 -5.39 8.00
C VAL A 592 12.13 -4.33 6.95
N MET A 593 11.03 -4.48 6.23
CA MET A 593 10.54 -3.52 5.25
C MET A 593 9.06 -3.25 5.47
N GLN A 594 8.66 -1.99 5.41
CA GLN A 594 7.26 -1.59 5.28
C GLN A 594 6.73 -2.01 3.90
N ILE A 595 5.59 -2.70 3.86
CA ILE A 595 5.04 -3.26 2.63
C ILE A 595 3.76 -2.57 2.14
N LYS A 596 3.25 -1.61 2.90
CA LYS A 596 2.10 -0.77 2.58
C LYS A 596 2.43 0.70 2.87
N ASN A 597 1.78 1.63 2.18
CA ASN A 597 1.84 3.02 2.60
C ASN A 597 0.95 3.20 3.83
N ASN A 598 1.49 3.80 4.89
CA ASN A 598 0.72 4.18 6.07
C ASN A 598 1.00 5.66 6.37
N TYR A 599 0.06 6.51 5.99
CA TYR A 599 0.19 7.97 6.06
C TYR A 599 -0.04 8.52 7.47
N GLN A 600 -0.66 7.74 8.35
CA GLN A 600 -1.02 8.15 9.71
C GLN A 600 -0.02 7.67 10.77
N LEU A 601 0.91 6.79 10.39
CA LEU A 601 1.87 6.20 11.30
C LEU A 601 2.91 7.24 11.71
N GLU A 602 2.95 7.54 13.00
CA GLU A 602 3.86 8.54 13.57
C GLU A 602 5.29 7.98 13.69
N TRP A 603 6.25 8.83 13.42
CA TRP A 603 7.66 8.56 13.69
C TRP A 603 8.30 9.68 14.49
N GLU A 604 9.31 9.33 15.28
CA GLU A 604 10.12 10.28 16.03
C GLU A 604 11.60 9.96 15.92
N VAL A 605 12.41 11.00 15.96
CA VAL A 605 13.88 10.92 16.10
C VAL A 605 14.24 11.40 17.48
N SER A 606 14.86 10.52 18.28
CA SER A 606 15.22 10.83 19.65
C SER A 606 16.74 10.82 19.86
N THR A 607 17.22 11.71 20.72
CA THR A 607 18.62 11.66 21.19
C THR A 607 18.85 10.41 22.04
N LYS A 608 20.13 10.09 22.29
CA LYS A 608 20.53 9.01 23.23
C LYS A 608 19.99 9.20 24.67
N PHE A 609 19.51 10.39 25.01
CA PHE A 609 18.90 10.73 26.30
C PHE A 609 17.37 10.74 26.27
N GLY A 610 16.74 10.27 25.19
CA GLY A 610 15.28 10.18 25.06
C GLY A 610 14.57 11.51 24.76
N LEU A 611 15.30 12.57 24.38
CA LEU A 611 14.69 13.82 23.95
C LEU A 611 14.35 13.75 22.46
N THR A 612 13.09 13.94 22.11
CA THR A 612 12.64 14.01 20.72
C THR A 612 13.20 15.26 20.04
N VAL A 613 13.95 15.06 18.96
CA VAL A 613 14.57 16.12 18.15
C VAL A 613 13.71 16.45 16.94
N ASP A 614 13.09 15.43 16.35
CA ASP A 614 12.25 15.56 15.19
C ASP A 614 11.10 14.55 15.25
N LYS A 615 9.97 14.88 14.63
CA LYS A 615 8.79 14.02 14.55
C LYS A 615 8.00 14.29 13.28
N GLY A 616 7.32 13.29 12.80
CA GLY A 616 6.45 13.43 11.64
C GLY A 616 5.50 12.24 11.50
N ILE A 617 4.81 12.21 10.40
CA ILE A 617 3.87 11.14 10.05
C ILE A 617 4.21 10.55 8.69
N GLY A 618 3.82 9.30 8.49
CA GLY A 618 3.96 8.57 7.24
C GLY A 618 5.19 7.66 7.18
N VAL A 619 4.92 6.39 6.90
CA VAL A 619 5.90 5.35 6.56
C VAL A 619 5.44 4.69 5.29
N PHE A 620 6.35 4.51 4.34
CA PHE A 620 5.96 4.17 2.97
C PHE A 620 6.44 2.79 2.54
N ASN A 621 5.73 2.22 1.60
CA ASN A 621 6.10 0.95 0.98
C ASN A 621 7.53 1.01 0.41
N GLY A 622 8.37 0.08 0.87
CA GLY A 622 9.79 0.02 0.51
C GLY A 622 10.74 0.63 1.56
N ASP A 623 10.23 1.36 2.56
CA ASP A 623 11.06 1.84 3.67
C ASP A 623 11.63 0.63 4.42
N MET A 624 12.95 0.63 4.64
CA MET A 624 13.65 -0.42 5.35
C MET A 624 14.13 0.06 6.70
N GLY A 625 14.00 -0.81 7.69
CA GLY A 625 14.44 -0.55 9.04
C GLY A 625 14.95 -1.82 9.74
N VAL A 626 15.33 -1.64 10.98
CA VAL A 626 15.75 -2.72 11.88
C VAL A 626 14.86 -2.69 13.12
N ILE A 627 14.42 -3.85 13.58
CA ILE A 627 13.64 -3.96 14.81
C ILE A 627 14.55 -3.61 15.98
N ASP A 628 14.25 -2.50 16.65
CA ASP A 628 14.98 -2.00 17.81
C ASP A 628 14.51 -2.66 19.10
N GLU A 629 13.19 -2.80 19.28
CA GLU A 629 12.58 -3.35 20.49
C GLU A 629 11.29 -4.11 20.16
N ILE A 630 11.08 -5.23 20.84
CA ILE A 630 9.80 -5.94 20.91
C ILE A 630 9.31 -5.92 22.34
N ASN A 631 8.20 -5.22 22.59
CA ASN A 631 7.62 -5.10 23.92
C ASN A 631 6.38 -5.96 24.05
N GLU A 632 6.50 -7.08 24.76
CA GLU A 632 5.40 -8.03 24.97
C GLU A 632 4.28 -7.49 25.86
N TYR A 633 4.59 -6.50 26.72
CA TYR A 633 3.60 -5.94 27.66
C TYR A 633 2.67 -4.92 27.00
N THR A 634 3.24 -4.10 26.13
CA THR A 634 2.47 -3.10 25.36
C THR A 634 1.99 -3.63 24.02
N GLU A 635 2.35 -4.89 23.69
CA GLU A 635 2.08 -5.53 22.39
C GLU A 635 2.54 -4.67 21.22
N THR A 636 3.80 -4.18 21.28
CA THR A 636 4.34 -3.28 20.27
C THR A 636 5.71 -3.71 19.77
N VAL A 637 5.99 -3.37 18.52
CA VAL A 637 7.29 -3.50 17.86
C VAL A 637 7.79 -2.12 17.48
N ILE A 638 9.01 -1.76 17.90
CA ILE A 638 9.65 -0.50 17.51
C ILE A 638 10.64 -0.80 16.40
N VAL A 639 10.47 -0.13 15.26
CA VAL A 639 11.38 -0.23 14.11
C VAL A 639 12.14 1.08 13.95
N GLU A 640 13.45 0.99 13.86
CA GLU A 640 14.32 2.12 13.53
C GLU A 640 14.60 2.11 12.02
N TYR A 641 14.14 3.14 11.35
CA TYR A 641 14.34 3.41 9.93
C TYR A 641 15.56 4.31 9.68
N ASP A 642 15.85 4.61 8.43
CA ASP A 642 16.90 5.55 8.03
C ASP A 642 16.74 6.89 8.77
N GLU A 643 17.88 7.54 9.08
CA GLU A 643 17.97 8.81 9.82
C GLU A 643 17.55 8.74 11.30
N GLY A 644 17.48 7.51 11.86
CA GLY A 644 17.11 7.30 13.25
C GLY A 644 15.64 7.50 13.55
N ARG A 645 14.77 7.47 12.52
CA ARG A 645 13.32 7.55 12.68
C ARG A 645 12.80 6.28 13.34
N LYS A 646 12.27 6.38 14.53
CA LYS A 646 11.65 5.28 15.27
C LYS A 646 10.15 5.30 15.11
N VAL A 647 9.60 4.15 14.75
CA VAL A 647 8.17 3.94 14.50
C VAL A 647 7.67 2.83 15.41
N LYS A 648 6.54 3.07 16.06
CA LYS A 648 5.91 2.11 16.97
C LYS A 648 4.72 1.45 16.28
N TYR A 649 4.79 0.13 16.11
CA TYR A 649 3.72 -0.70 15.56
C TYR A 649 3.02 -1.46 16.68
N GLY A 650 1.69 -1.44 16.72
CA GLY A 650 0.94 -2.44 17.47
C GLY A 650 1.07 -3.82 16.81
N TYR A 651 0.86 -4.90 17.56
CA TYR A 651 0.93 -6.26 16.98
C TYR A 651 -0.09 -6.49 15.86
N ASP A 652 -1.23 -5.81 15.90
CA ASP A 652 -2.26 -5.80 14.86
C ASP A 652 -1.81 -5.11 13.56
N MET A 653 -0.82 -4.22 13.64
CA MET A 653 -0.26 -3.50 12.49
C MET A 653 0.97 -4.20 11.89
N THR A 654 1.48 -5.27 12.49
CA THR A 654 2.68 -5.97 11.99
C THR A 654 2.47 -6.70 10.66
N ASP A 655 1.25 -6.81 10.16
CA ASP A 655 0.98 -7.27 8.80
C ASP A 655 1.50 -6.32 7.72
N GLU A 656 1.81 -5.06 8.09
CA GLU A 656 2.49 -4.08 7.25
C GLU A 656 4.00 -4.26 7.17
N LEU A 657 4.59 -5.13 8.00
CA LEU A 657 6.03 -5.40 8.05
C LEU A 657 6.36 -6.78 7.47
N GLU A 658 7.45 -6.86 6.72
CA GLU A 658 8.05 -8.14 6.29
C GLU A 658 9.55 -8.15 6.57
N LEU A 659 10.11 -9.36 6.85
CA LEU A 659 11.56 -9.52 6.89
C LEU A 659 12.17 -9.15 5.54
N ALA A 660 13.29 -8.46 5.55
CA ALA A 660 13.91 -7.86 4.37
C ALA A 660 15.37 -8.28 4.12
N TYR A 661 15.81 -9.42 4.66
CA TYR A 661 17.11 -10.00 4.30
C TYR A 661 17.16 -10.35 2.81
N ALA A 662 16.07 -10.89 2.28
CA ALA A 662 15.82 -11.07 0.86
C ALA A 662 14.53 -10.33 0.46
N ILE A 663 14.53 -9.69 -0.71
CA ILE A 663 13.39 -9.00 -1.28
C ILE A 663 13.18 -9.41 -2.74
N THR A 664 12.00 -9.13 -3.29
CA THR A 664 11.82 -9.27 -4.73
C THR A 664 12.51 -8.13 -5.48
N VAL A 665 12.89 -8.37 -6.74
CA VAL A 665 13.44 -7.33 -7.61
C VAL A 665 12.48 -6.13 -7.72
N HIS A 666 11.17 -6.36 -7.78
CA HIS A 666 10.16 -5.29 -7.80
C HIS A 666 10.24 -4.38 -6.56
N LYS A 667 10.46 -4.96 -5.38
CA LYS A 667 10.60 -4.19 -4.14
C LYS A 667 11.93 -3.44 -4.01
N SER A 668 12.91 -3.71 -4.87
CA SER A 668 14.20 -3.01 -4.90
C SER A 668 14.18 -1.75 -5.78
N GLN A 669 13.12 -1.50 -6.53
CA GLN A 669 13.01 -0.32 -7.39
C GLN A 669 13.20 0.96 -6.56
N GLY A 670 13.84 1.98 -7.15
CA GLY A 670 14.20 3.23 -6.48
C GLY A 670 15.32 3.12 -5.43
N SER A 671 15.80 1.90 -5.12
CA SER A 671 16.88 1.66 -4.16
C SER A 671 18.16 1.21 -4.87
N GLU A 672 19.30 1.51 -4.26
CA GLU A 672 20.60 0.99 -4.68
C GLU A 672 21.35 0.50 -3.43
N TYR A 673 22.18 -0.53 -3.61
CA TYR A 673 22.88 -1.19 -2.50
C TYR A 673 24.37 -1.30 -2.78
N PRO A 674 25.22 -1.21 -1.75
CA PRO A 674 26.66 -1.41 -1.91
C PRO A 674 27.00 -2.74 -2.58
N ALA A 675 26.32 -3.81 -2.19
CA ALA A 675 26.43 -5.12 -2.85
C ALA A 675 25.05 -5.78 -3.00
N VAL A 676 24.88 -6.46 -4.13
CA VAL A 676 23.67 -7.21 -4.45
C VAL A 676 24.03 -8.67 -4.72
N ILE A 677 23.23 -9.59 -4.21
CA ILE A 677 23.31 -11.02 -4.48
C ILE A 677 22.01 -11.46 -5.16
N ILE A 678 22.12 -12.10 -6.32
CA ILE A 678 20.97 -12.63 -7.06
C ILE A 678 21.06 -14.16 -7.09
N PRO A 679 20.33 -14.88 -6.22
CA PRO A 679 20.19 -16.32 -6.33
C PRO A 679 19.28 -16.65 -7.52
N LEU A 680 19.70 -17.55 -8.41
CA LEU A 680 19.01 -17.79 -9.68
C LEU A 680 18.90 -19.27 -10.03
N LEU A 681 17.68 -19.78 -10.11
CA LEU A 681 17.31 -21.09 -10.63
C LEU A 681 16.16 -20.95 -11.64
N PRO A 682 15.88 -21.95 -12.47
CA PRO A 682 14.76 -21.91 -13.41
C PRO A 682 13.43 -21.54 -12.77
N GLY A 683 12.65 -20.72 -13.46
CA GLY A 683 11.37 -20.21 -12.98
C GLY A 683 10.38 -19.87 -14.09
N PRO A 684 9.23 -19.25 -13.76
CA PRO A 684 8.20 -18.89 -14.74
C PRO A 684 8.71 -17.92 -15.82
N LYS A 685 8.59 -18.28 -17.10
CA LYS A 685 9.11 -17.47 -18.23
C LYS A 685 8.55 -16.04 -18.29
N LEU A 686 7.30 -15.83 -17.92
CA LEU A 686 6.69 -14.49 -17.90
C LEU A 686 7.35 -13.54 -16.89
N LEU A 687 7.89 -14.08 -15.80
CA LEU A 687 8.56 -13.31 -14.76
C LEU A 687 10.07 -13.22 -15.01
N TYR A 688 10.67 -14.34 -15.50
CA TYR A 688 12.11 -14.44 -15.77
C TYR A 688 12.44 -13.84 -17.12
N ASN A 689 12.38 -12.52 -17.20
CA ASN A 689 12.61 -11.76 -18.42
C ASN A 689 13.81 -10.78 -18.29
N ARG A 690 14.17 -10.19 -19.41
CA ARG A 690 15.29 -9.28 -19.55
C ARG A 690 15.18 -8.06 -18.63
N ASN A 691 14.02 -7.43 -18.56
CA ASN A 691 13.82 -6.21 -17.79
C ASN A 691 13.94 -6.45 -16.28
N LEU A 692 13.49 -7.63 -15.81
CA LEU A 692 13.68 -8.01 -14.42
C LEU A 692 15.17 -8.17 -14.08
N LEU A 693 15.91 -8.87 -14.95
CA LEU A 693 17.36 -9.05 -14.77
C LEU A 693 18.11 -7.73 -14.84
N TYR A 694 17.80 -6.90 -15.84
CA TYR A 694 18.35 -5.56 -15.98
C TYR A 694 18.11 -4.70 -14.74
N THR A 695 16.87 -4.66 -14.25
CA THR A 695 16.52 -3.92 -13.04
C THR A 695 17.31 -4.42 -11.82
N ALA A 696 17.44 -5.74 -11.65
CA ALA A 696 18.18 -6.32 -10.53
C ALA A 696 19.68 -5.97 -10.59
N VAL A 697 20.31 -6.05 -11.77
CA VAL A 697 21.72 -5.73 -11.99
C VAL A 697 22.00 -4.26 -11.69
N THR A 698 21.12 -3.37 -12.13
CA THR A 698 21.27 -1.91 -11.92
C THR A 698 21.09 -1.45 -10.48
N ARG A 699 20.71 -2.33 -9.55
CA ARG A 699 20.62 -2.00 -8.10
C ARG A 699 21.95 -2.08 -7.38
N ALA A 700 22.99 -2.68 -7.97
CA ALA A 700 24.29 -2.83 -7.35
C ALA A 700 25.19 -1.61 -7.63
N LYS A 701 25.80 -1.03 -6.57
CA LYS A 701 26.73 0.10 -6.68
C LYS A 701 28.18 -0.33 -6.84
N LYS A 702 28.67 -1.25 -5.99
CA LYS A 702 30.08 -1.64 -5.89
C LYS A 702 30.33 -3.09 -6.25
N CYS A 703 29.37 -3.98 -6.03
CA CYS A 703 29.54 -5.39 -6.31
C CYS A 703 28.21 -6.08 -6.59
N LEU A 704 28.17 -6.85 -7.66
CA LEU A 704 27.08 -7.75 -8.00
C LEU A 704 27.61 -9.19 -8.01
N THR A 705 26.90 -10.09 -7.35
CA THR A 705 27.18 -11.52 -7.40
C THR A 705 25.91 -12.30 -7.74
N ILE A 706 25.91 -12.97 -8.88
CA ILE A 706 24.85 -13.89 -9.28
C ILE A 706 25.28 -15.29 -8.86
N VAL A 707 24.41 -16.04 -8.18
CA VAL A 707 24.68 -17.39 -7.70
C VAL A 707 23.62 -18.33 -8.24
N GLY A 708 23.96 -19.18 -9.22
CA GLY A 708 22.96 -20.09 -9.75
C GLY A 708 23.21 -20.63 -11.14
N SER A 709 22.13 -20.82 -11.90
CA SER A 709 22.10 -21.43 -13.22
C SER A 709 22.49 -20.45 -14.31
N GLU A 710 23.60 -20.76 -15.00
CA GLU A 710 24.03 -19.99 -16.17
C GLU A 710 23.03 -20.07 -17.32
N LEU A 711 22.41 -21.21 -17.51
CA LEU A 711 21.38 -21.38 -18.55
C LEU A 711 20.19 -20.43 -18.29
N THR A 712 19.69 -20.38 -17.05
CA THR A 712 18.59 -19.48 -16.68
C THR A 712 18.98 -18.00 -16.88
N PHE A 713 20.23 -17.63 -16.56
CA PHE A 713 20.74 -16.29 -16.78
C PHE A 713 20.73 -15.93 -18.27
N GLN A 714 21.19 -16.82 -19.16
CA GLN A 714 21.17 -16.61 -20.61
C GLN A 714 19.73 -16.56 -21.15
N GLU A 715 18.86 -17.48 -20.72
CA GLU A 715 17.46 -17.46 -21.10
C GLU A 715 16.76 -16.15 -20.72
N MET A 716 17.09 -15.55 -19.57
CA MET A 716 16.55 -14.25 -19.19
C MET A 716 17.03 -13.11 -20.09
N ILE A 717 18.29 -13.12 -20.51
CA ILE A 717 18.84 -12.12 -21.46
C ILE A 717 18.11 -12.21 -22.81
N GLU A 718 17.83 -13.40 -23.30
CA GLU A 718 17.13 -13.65 -24.56
C GLU A 718 15.63 -13.35 -24.46
N ASN A 719 15.04 -13.51 -23.28
CA ASN A 719 13.60 -13.38 -23.07
C ASN A 719 13.14 -11.92 -23.04
N LYS A 720 12.58 -11.46 -24.17
CA LYS A 720 11.96 -10.13 -24.34
C LYS A 720 10.49 -10.08 -23.90
N SER A 721 9.91 -11.22 -23.45
CA SER A 721 8.50 -11.24 -23.10
C SER A 721 8.28 -10.34 -21.88
N GLU A 722 7.73 -9.18 -22.11
CA GLU A 722 7.10 -8.39 -21.07
C GLU A 722 5.64 -8.84 -20.98
N GLN A 723 5.11 -8.86 -19.78
CA GLN A 723 3.66 -8.90 -19.62
C GLN A 723 3.13 -7.55 -20.11
N GLY A 724 2.75 -7.49 -21.40
CA GLY A 724 2.20 -6.28 -22.00
C GLY A 724 1.02 -5.79 -21.16
N ARG A 725 1.03 -4.53 -20.79
CA ARG A 725 -0.10 -3.90 -20.10
C ARG A 725 -1.07 -3.38 -21.14
N PHE A 726 -2.34 -3.62 -20.91
CA PHE A 726 -3.40 -3.00 -21.70
C PHE A 726 -3.61 -1.58 -21.20
N THR A 727 -3.05 -0.61 -21.92
CA THR A 727 -3.10 0.83 -21.66
C THR A 727 -3.42 1.56 -22.95
N SER A 728 -4.02 2.74 -22.87
CA SER A 728 -4.36 3.57 -24.03
C SER A 728 -3.94 5.04 -23.85
N LEU A 729 -3.07 5.33 -22.87
CA LEU A 729 -2.62 6.70 -22.60
C LEU A 729 -1.89 7.32 -23.80
N ASP A 730 -1.06 6.55 -24.53
CA ASP A 730 -0.39 7.00 -25.74
C ASP A 730 -1.35 7.39 -26.86
N GLU A 731 -2.42 6.63 -27.06
CA GLU A 731 -3.49 6.94 -28.02
C GLU A 731 -4.26 8.19 -27.58
N ARG A 732 -4.60 8.28 -26.27
CA ARG A 732 -5.29 9.44 -25.69
C ARG A 732 -4.51 10.74 -25.84
N ILE A 733 -3.19 10.67 -25.64
CA ILE A 733 -2.31 11.85 -25.83
C ILE A 733 -2.38 12.36 -27.28
N LYS A 734 -2.50 11.46 -28.26
CA LYS A 734 -2.61 11.82 -29.68
C LYS A 734 -3.98 12.37 -30.06
N GLU A 735 -5.03 12.10 -29.28
CA GLU A 735 -6.38 12.62 -29.51
C GLU A 735 -6.47 14.15 -29.27
N PHE A 736 -5.56 14.74 -28.46
CA PHE A 736 -5.45 16.18 -28.19
C PHE A 736 -4.32 16.81 -29.02
#